data_bab01bbf5af75936d46dbcd5b80403b9
#
_entry.id   bab01bbf5af75936d46dbcd5b80403b9
#
_cell.length_a   1.000
_cell.length_b   1.000
_cell.length_c   1.000
_cell.angle_alpha   90.00
_cell.angle_beta   90.00
_cell.angle_gamma   90.00
#
_symmetry.space_group_name_H-M   'P 1'
#
loop_
_entity.id
_entity.type
_entity.pdbx_description
1 polymer ?
#
loop_
_entity_poly.entity_id
_entity_poly.type
_entity_poly.pdbx_seq_one_letter_code
_entity_poly.pdbx_strand_id
1 'polypeptide(L)'
;MTRSWKLFTAIITILLLAGASLWLTAVHWLPRLAGLWLPVNTTIQLESNFSWRDGGVWLPAISYRVGDCQLAAVEDLSLKRANGRWQLTAARVDVTSNCLSQLPQNSQPTAPKSVADWQSLLPSARVSVSQLTVTPWQNWAGSLQLDVQPEQQRIDYQGKNIHLAATLHGQRLDISSLVVNAPGLPQPVRVGGSVTLPAIPDALPATGAIHANLTTDSVPHPLLATLDWQQDKGEVRIMAEDTKTLLFRLPWQISPMEISVQQGEWHWPYASQPLSGGINFSLKNWQQGLSSTEMTGRLNALTQGKGGKGNVVLTLGPGHLDWEQSRLPFRLTGDSKMDQMLFFAAIPGEVQGALSAPEMILKPGALLRMRGKLLSTLEVDEARWPLSGLKVSSSGIDGRLQAILTAHDPDTGRFRVHLDGRADNFWPDQGRWQWRYWGDGMLSSFRAKWDVNGRGRWQDKLIELESLSTGFNQISYDSINVHAPRLMLETPLRWQRDTSAPSFSGKLKLKAQQTTFSSGGHLPPAILRLALNGRDPGSFLLQGTLQASPIGPVRLYGRWDGQRLRGQAWWPQQSLTVFQPLLSDDLKMKIQGGTLKAQMAFSAASGQGLATGGHWVVADGSMLMPDNEIKGADFSLPFRFRNNQWYFGARGPVSLRIKEIKNQFALQNITADLQGWYPWSKSHPLRLSNVGMAVLGGKMRMESLQMPQTEAATLRLINISMSELITAIRPKQIAMSGHINAVLPLWLDDSHWLVKEGWIANSGPLTVRLDKDFADAVSANNIAAGAATDWLRYMEISRSYATLNIDNIGQMTLKAQVNGTSRFSDKNQRVSLNYTQQENLFQLWRSLRFADNLQSWVEQNASLPTQKENKNEMH
;
A
#
# COMPACT_ATOMS: atom_id res chain seq x y z
N MET A 1 18.79 78.50 81.26
CA MET A 1 18.92 77.80 79.99
C MET A 1 18.46 76.37 80.00
N THR A 2 17.38 76.03 80.63
CA THR A 2 16.96 74.60 80.81
C THR A 2 15.51 74.26 80.46
N ARG A 3 14.62 75.22 80.22
CA ARG A 3 13.23 74.98 79.89
C ARG A 3 12.90 75.00 78.40
N SER A 4 13.55 75.84 77.68
CA SER A 4 13.45 75.87 76.15
C SER A 4 13.98 74.64 75.48
N TRP A 5 15.06 74.06 76.02
CA TRP A 5 15.67 72.84 75.42
C TRP A 5 14.86 71.58 75.64
N LYS A 6 14.19 71.49 76.81
CA LYS A 6 13.26 70.37 77.05
C LYS A 6 11.97 70.46 76.20
N LEU A 7 11.52 71.69 75.91
CA LEU A 7 10.40 71.86 74.97
C LEU A 7 10.80 71.52 73.52
N PHE A 8 12.01 71.94 73.10
CA PHE A 8 12.51 71.61 71.76
C PHE A 8 12.76 70.11 71.56
N THR A 9 13.32 69.45 72.57
CA THR A 9 13.49 67.96 72.52
C THR A 9 12.16 67.25 72.58
N ALA A 10 11.16 67.71 73.38
CA ALA A 10 9.86 67.14 73.41
C ALA A 10 9.13 67.30 72.06
N ILE A 11 9.20 68.48 71.43
CA ILE A 11 8.63 68.69 70.07
C ILE A 11 9.25 67.82 69.03
N ILE A 12 10.60 67.72 69.07
CA ILE A 12 11.35 66.80 68.09
C ILE A 12 10.98 65.33 68.33
N THR A 13 10.86 64.94 69.62
CA THR A 13 10.45 63.55 69.92
C THR A 13 9.02 63.30 69.52
N ILE A 14 8.09 64.21 69.71
CA ILE A 14 6.70 64.12 69.25
C ILE A 14 6.64 64.08 67.72
N LEU A 15 7.43 64.91 67.03
CA LEU A 15 7.53 64.91 65.56
C LEU A 15 8.16 63.60 65.06
N LEU A 16 9.15 63.06 65.71
CA LEU A 16 9.76 61.75 65.36
C LEU A 16 8.79 60.59 65.63
N LEU A 17 8.04 60.63 66.75
CA LEU A 17 7.01 59.66 67.09
C LEU A 17 5.83 59.75 66.11
N ALA A 18 5.39 60.94 65.77
CA ALA A 18 4.34 61.18 64.78
C ALA A 18 4.80 60.71 63.38
N GLY A 19 6.09 61.04 63.04
CA GLY A 19 6.66 60.54 61.77
C GLY A 19 6.82 59.02 61.74
N ALA A 20 7.27 58.40 62.84
CA ALA A 20 7.36 56.96 62.99
C ALA A 20 5.98 56.27 62.94
N SER A 21 4.97 56.89 63.61
CA SER A 21 3.58 56.40 63.57
C SER A 21 2.98 56.51 62.19
N LEU A 22 3.17 57.62 61.48
CA LEU A 22 2.77 57.81 60.09
C LEU A 22 3.50 56.75 59.15
N TRP A 23 4.77 56.50 59.37
CA TRP A 23 5.51 55.53 58.61
C TRP A 23 5.05 54.11 58.94
N LEU A 24 4.87 53.70 60.16
CA LEU A 24 4.37 52.37 60.57
C LEU A 24 2.97 52.09 60.09
N THR A 25 2.10 53.07 59.92
CA THR A 25 0.74 52.94 59.41
C THR A 25 0.60 53.22 57.92
N ALA A 26 1.72 53.43 57.17
CA ALA A 26 1.73 53.80 55.79
C ALA A 26 1.07 52.74 54.89
N VAL A 27 1.19 51.49 55.20
CA VAL A 27 0.51 50.38 54.50
C VAL A 27 -1.02 50.54 54.46
N HIS A 28 -1.60 51.25 55.47
CA HIS A 28 -3.03 51.37 55.58
C HIS A 28 -3.57 52.72 55.00
N TRP A 29 -2.88 53.83 55.21
CA TRP A 29 -3.36 55.10 54.72
C TRP A 29 -2.91 55.48 53.35
N LEU A 30 -1.73 55.03 52.90
CA LEU A 30 -1.18 55.37 51.60
C LEU A 30 -2.03 54.77 50.43
N PRO A 31 -2.49 53.53 50.53
CA PRO A 31 -3.45 52.98 49.55
C PRO A 31 -4.78 53.75 49.55
N ARG A 32 -5.32 54.15 50.73
CA ARG A 32 -6.56 54.94 50.82
C ARG A 32 -6.39 56.32 50.21
N LEU A 33 -5.28 56.95 50.41
CA LEU A 33 -4.99 58.27 49.88
C LEU A 33 -4.78 58.19 48.34
N ALA A 34 -4.06 57.15 47.87
CA ALA A 34 -3.94 56.85 46.42
C ALA A 34 -5.31 56.58 45.79
N GLY A 35 -6.23 55.95 46.52
CA GLY A 35 -7.60 55.65 46.08
C GLY A 35 -8.41 56.89 45.70
N LEU A 36 -8.01 58.08 46.19
CA LEU A 36 -8.72 59.37 45.88
C LEU A 36 -8.49 59.81 44.43
N TRP A 37 -7.42 59.29 43.77
CA TRP A 37 -7.05 59.59 42.37
C TRP A 37 -7.24 58.36 41.44
N LEU A 38 -7.60 57.23 42.05
CA LEU A 38 -7.79 55.99 41.24
C LEU A 38 -9.22 55.93 40.74
N PRO A 39 -9.44 55.23 39.62
CA PRO A 39 -10.78 54.94 39.09
C PRO A 39 -11.64 54.19 40.11
N VAL A 40 -12.96 54.43 40.05
CA VAL A 40 -13.93 53.73 40.91
C VAL A 40 -13.73 52.18 40.75
N ASN A 41 -13.84 51.49 41.87
CA ASN A 41 -13.67 50.05 41.95
C ASN A 41 -12.22 49.54 41.77
N THR A 42 -11.23 50.44 41.90
CA THR A 42 -9.82 50.03 41.87
C THR A 42 -9.13 50.29 43.19
N THR A 43 -8.19 49.42 43.53
CA THR A 43 -7.46 49.53 44.83
C THR A 43 -5.98 49.17 44.62
N ILE A 44 -5.16 49.91 45.41
CA ILE A 44 -3.74 49.58 45.57
C ILE A 44 -3.59 48.87 46.92
N GLN A 45 -2.81 47.77 46.93
CA GLN A 45 -2.44 47.12 48.20
C GLN A 45 -0.94 47.07 48.31
N LEU A 46 -0.44 47.44 49.51
CA LEU A 46 0.97 47.36 49.87
C LEU A 46 1.11 46.19 50.86
N GLU A 47 2.07 45.30 50.64
CA GLU A 47 2.32 44.18 51.54
C GLU A 47 3.10 44.59 52.77
N SER A 48 3.94 45.63 52.66
CA SER A 48 4.74 46.12 53.73
C SER A 48 5.06 47.62 53.54
N ASN A 49 5.56 48.27 54.59
CA ASN A 49 5.96 49.64 54.54
C ASN A 49 7.15 49.87 53.60
N PHE A 50 7.16 51.08 53.02
CA PHE A 50 8.29 51.53 52.23
C PHE A 50 9.54 51.75 53.13
N SER A 51 10.71 51.50 52.52
CA SER A 51 11.99 51.83 53.17
C SER A 51 12.85 52.73 52.28
N TRP A 52 13.79 53.40 52.91
CA TRP A 52 14.76 54.19 52.13
C TRP A 52 16.02 53.38 51.90
N ARG A 53 16.32 53.06 50.68
CA ARG A 53 17.52 52.30 50.25
C ARG A 53 18.19 52.98 49.09
N ASP A 54 19.52 52.99 49.02
CA ASP A 54 20.36 53.50 47.89
C ASP A 54 19.94 54.89 47.38
N GLY A 55 19.50 55.78 48.28
CA GLY A 55 19.05 57.14 47.97
C GLY A 55 17.70 57.23 47.28
N GLY A 56 16.86 56.24 47.44
CA GLY A 56 15.50 56.18 46.95
C GLY A 56 14.52 55.43 47.85
N VAL A 57 13.26 55.49 47.46
CA VAL A 57 12.15 54.79 48.13
C VAL A 57 12.11 53.37 47.58
N TRP A 58 12.10 52.36 48.40
CA TRP A 58 11.96 50.99 48.11
C TRP A 58 10.68 50.38 48.67
N LEU A 59 9.95 49.65 47.90
CA LEU A 59 8.71 48.96 48.20
C LEU A 59 8.86 47.48 47.89
N PRO A 60 8.71 46.55 48.88
CA PRO A 60 8.89 45.09 48.64
C PRO A 60 7.87 44.53 47.65
N ALA A 61 6.59 44.86 47.86
CA ALA A 61 5.55 44.43 46.93
C ALA A 61 4.38 45.41 46.94
N ILE A 62 3.83 45.66 45.80
CA ILE A 62 2.64 46.47 45.53
C ILE A 62 1.75 45.74 44.51
N SER A 63 0.48 45.71 44.81
CA SER A 63 -0.49 45.15 43.84
C SER A 63 -1.60 46.16 43.50
N TYR A 64 -2.03 46.16 42.26
CA TYR A 64 -3.12 46.95 41.76
C TYR A 64 -4.28 46.03 41.37
N ARG A 65 -5.45 46.27 41.95
CA ARG A 65 -6.62 45.41 41.75
C ARG A 65 -7.77 46.22 41.18
N VAL A 66 -8.53 45.53 40.31
CA VAL A 66 -9.78 46.01 39.73
C VAL A 66 -10.90 45.07 40.20
N GLY A 67 -11.75 45.52 41.13
CA GLY A 67 -12.67 44.63 41.82
C GLY A 67 -11.93 43.52 42.57
N ASP A 68 -12.28 42.28 42.25
CA ASP A 68 -11.61 41.08 42.77
C ASP A 68 -10.41 40.60 41.93
N CYS A 69 -10.18 41.19 40.76
CA CYS A 69 -9.14 40.81 39.85
C CYS A 69 -7.84 41.58 40.11
N GLN A 70 -6.71 40.88 40.30
CA GLN A 70 -5.39 41.49 40.44
C GLN A 70 -4.81 41.82 39.07
N LEU A 71 -4.93 43.09 38.65
CA LEU A 71 -4.47 43.52 37.32
C LEU A 71 -2.96 43.58 37.22
N ALA A 72 -2.28 44.08 38.26
CA ALA A 72 -0.82 44.12 38.29
C ALA A 72 -0.27 43.82 39.68
N ALA A 73 0.89 43.12 39.72
CA ALA A 73 1.69 42.97 40.92
C ALA A 73 3.13 43.35 40.58
N VAL A 74 3.77 44.11 41.48
CA VAL A 74 5.14 44.55 41.32
C VAL A 74 5.91 44.19 42.56
N GLU A 75 7.05 43.52 42.40
CA GLU A 75 7.95 43.10 43.47
C GLU A 75 9.26 43.88 43.39
N ASP A 76 9.83 44.18 44.54
CA ASP A 76 11.11 44.94 44.71
C ASP A 76 11.15 46.25 43.92
N LEU A 77 10.12 47.07 44.11
CA LEU A 77 10.04 48.34 43.41
C LEU A 77 10.96 49.35 44.08
N SER A 78 11.89 49.93 43.38
CA SER A 78 12.77 51.02 43.82
C SER A 78 12.56 52.25 42.92
N LEU A 79 12.35 53.39 43.59
CA LEU A 79 12.16 54.68 42.97
C LEU A 79 13.18 55.68 43.50
N LYS A 80 14.07 56.15 42.64
CA LYS A 80 15.03 57.22 43.04
C LYS A 80 15.13 58.28 41.94
N ARG A 81 15.68 59.43 42.34
CA ARG A 81 15.98 60.52 41.41
C ARG A 81 17.50 60.72 41.32
N ALA A 82 18.07 60.50 40.15
CA ALA A 82 19.48 60.62 39.85
C ALA A 82 19.70 61.44 38.57
N ASN A 83 20.62 62.37 38.57
CA ASN A 83 20.93 63.19 37.38
C ASN A 83 19.71 63.92 36.76
N GLY A 84 18.74 64.39 37.58
CA GLY A 84 17.57 65.07 37.09
C GLY A 84 16.48 64.16 36.54
N ARG A 85 16.67 62.86 36.51
CA ARG A 85 15.71 61.86 35.99
C ARG A 85 15.24 60.92 37.08
N TRP A 86 14.02 60.45 36.96
CA TRP A 86 13.51 59.36 37.75
C TRP A 86 14.06 58.03 37.32
N GLN A 87 14.49 57.22 38.25
CA GLN A 87 14.89 55.82 38.01
C GLN A 87 13.96 54.91 38.78
N LEU A 88 13.23 54.10 38.06
CA LEU A 88 12.28 53.12 38.58
C LEU A 88 12.78 51.74 38.22
N THR A 89 13.05 50.91 39.22
CA THR A 89 13.49 49.55 39.03
C THR A 89 12.56 48.59 39.75
N ALA A 90 12.18 47.51 39.08
CA ALA A 90 11.37 46.44 39.68
C ALA A 90 12.00 45.09 39.36
N ALA A 91 12.05 44.19 40.32
CA ALA A 91 12.53 42.84 40.09
C ALA A 91 11.52 42.04 39.23
N ARG A 92 10.25 42.19 39.62
CA ARG A 92 9.18 41.46 38.89
C ARG A 92 7.94 42.32 38.75
N VAL A 93 7.32 42.22 37.59
CA VAL A 93 6.01 42.80 37.29
C VAL A 93 5.15 41.74 36.63
N ASP A 94 4.06 41.37 37.27
CA ASP A 94 3.06 40.43 36.73
C ASP A 94 1.80 41.23 36.38
N VAL A 95 1.34 41.08 35.14
CA VAL A 95 0.11 41.73 34.64
C VAL A 95 -0.88 40.69 34.22
N THR A 96 -2.14 40.80 34.64
CA THR A 96 -3.24 39.93 34.23
C THR A 96 -4.13 40.65 33.23
N SER A 97 -3.97 40.37 31.95
CA SER A 97 -4.67 41.09 30.87
C SER A 97 -6.19 40.96 30.92
N ASN A 98 -6.71 39.83 31.40
CA ASN A 98 -8.15 39.59 31.54
C ASN A 98 -8.84 40.56 32.49
N CYS A 99 -8.09 41.14 33.44
CA CYS A 99 -8.66 42.17 34.37
C CYS A 99 -8.87 43.53 33.68
N LEU A 100 -8.27 43.77 32.50
CA LEU A 100 -8.42 45.05 31.79
C LEU A 100 -9.87 45.32 31.38
N SER A 101 -10.62 44.28 31.06
CA SER A 101 -12.04 44.39 30.71
C SER A 101 -12.95 44.83 31.87
N GLN A 102 -12.46 44.73 33.13
CA GLN A 102 -13.18 45.13 34.34
C GLN A 102 -12.89 46.56 34.77
N LEU A 103 -11.97 47.25 34.07
CA LEU A 103 -11.73 48.65 34.32
C LEU A 103 -13.00 49.48 34.02
N PRO A 104 -13.41 50.36 34.93
CA PRO A 104 -14.60 51.18 34.74
C PRO A 104 -14.39 52.09 33.51
N GLN A 105 -15.30 52.02 32.55
CA GLN A 105 -15.32 52.95 31.45
C GLN A 105 -15.80 54.29 31.96
N ASN A 106 -15.01 55.36 31.79
CA ASN A 106 -15.39 56.71 32.16
C ASN A 106 -16.67 57.11 31.38
N SER A 107 -17.73 57.40 32.16
CA SER A 107 -19.05 57.79 31.64
C SER A 107 -19.09 59.22 31.10
N GLN A 108 -18.01 59.98 31.20
CA GLN A 108 -17.89 61.31 30.62
C GLN A 108 -16.83 61.27 29.48
N PRO A 109 -17.18 61.65 28.27
CA PRO A 109 -16.22 61.75 27.20
C PRO A 109 -15.27 62.95 27.44
N THR A 110 -14.16 62.70 28.12
CA THR A 110 -13.05 63.65 28.06
C THR A 110 -12.43 63.56 26.72
N ALA A 111 -12.18 64.71 26.05
CA ALA A 111 -11.50 64.71 24.77
C ALA A 111 -10.21 63.88 24.85
N PRO A 112 -9.98 62.93 23.92
CA PRO A 112 -8.79 62.08 23.97
C PRO A 112 -7.52 62.93 23.86
N LYS A 113 -6.60 62.78 24.80
CA LYS A 113 -5.31 63.52 24.79
C LYS A 113 -4.48 63.08 23.60
N SER A 114 -3.83 64.02 22.92
CA SER A 114 -2.92 63.72 21.83
C SER A 114 -1.68 63.00 22.33
N VAL A 115 -0.97 62.34 21.41
CA VAL A 115 0.33 61.71 21.72
C VAL A 115 1.31 62.72 22.27
N ALA A 116 1.32 63.97 21.74
CA ALA A 116 2.15 65.07 22.24
C ALA A 116 1.77 65.50 23.69
N ASP A 117 0.46 65.53 24.00
CA ASP A 117 -0.02 65.84 25.37
C ASP A 117 0.45 64.75 26.34
N TRP A 118 0.35 63.49 25.96
CA TRP A 118 0.85 62.40 26.79
C TRP A 118 2.34 62.49 26.99
N GLN A 119 3.15 62.78 25.94
CA GLN A 119 4.60 62.93 26.03
C GLN A 119 4.99 64.11 26.95
N SER A 120 4.24 65.22 26.91
CA SER A 120 4.50 66.37 27.77
C SER A 120 4.22 66.09 29.26
N LEU A 121 3.29 65.17 29.58
CA LEU A 121 2.97 64.74 30.94
C LEU A 121 3.97 63.76 31.54
N LEU A 122 4.73 63.11 30.72
CA LEU A 122 5.68 62.08 31.20
C LEU A 122 6.94 62.75 31.76
N PRO A 123 7.33 62.47 32.98
CA PRO A 123 8.60 62.94 33.51
C PRO A 123 9.76 62.17 32.83
N SER A 124 10.91 62.85 32.76
CA SER A 124 12.12 62.14 32.33
C SER A 124 12.42 61.01 33.32
N ALA A 125 12.31 59.76 32.82
CA ALA A 125 12.40 58.57 33.65
C ALA A 125 13.11 57.44 32.93
N ARG A 126 13.79 56.63 33.71
CA ARG A 126 14.28 55.30 33.26
C ARG A 126 13.58 54.23 34.08
N VAL A 127 12.86 53.34 33.39
CA VAL A 127 12.18 52.18 34.00
C VAL A 127 12.95 50.93 33.63
N SER A 128 13.26 50.10 34.58
CA SER A 128 13.92 48.81 34.39
C SER A 128 13.17 47.73 35.17
N VAL A 129 12.66 46.76 34.47
CA VAL A 129 11.98 45.59 35.04
C VAL A 129 12.80 44.35 34.67
N SER A 130 13.25 43.60 35.68
CA SER A 130 14.05 42.42 35.42
C SER A 130 13.21 41.26 34.85
N GLN A 131 11.96 41.14 35.30
CA GLN A 131 11.03 40.14 34.78
C GLN A 131 9.62 40.75 34.68
N LEU A 132 9.17 40.92 33.46
CA LEU A 132 7.78 41.27 33.13
C LEU A 132 7.06 40.04 32.64
N THR A 133 5.93 39.70 33.26
CA THR A 133 5.06 38.55 32.87
C THR A 133 3.66 39.07 32.61
N VAL A 134 3.06 38.65 31.52
CA VAL A 134 1.68 38.99 31.18
C VAL A 134 0.88 37.70 31.02
N THR A 135 -0.13 37.47 31.86
CA THR A 135 -1.05 36.34 31.77
C THR A 135 -2.15 36.68 30.78
N PRO A 136 -2.47 35.80 29.79
CA PRO A 136 -2.06 34.39 29.63
C PRO A 136 -0.76 34.17 28.83
N TRP A 137 0.02 35.18 28.53
CA TRP A 137 1.18 35.09 27.61
C TRP A 137 2.51 34.89 28.35
N GLN A 138 2.56 33.98 29.35
CA GLN A 138 3.77 33.75 30.17
C GLN A 138 5.00 33.31 29.34
N ASN A 139 4.77 32.68 28.18
CA ASN A 139 5.86 32.27 27.27
C ASN A 139 6.64 33.45 26.67
N TRP A 140 6.11 34.65 26.79
CA TRP A 140 6.70 35.87 26.27
C TRP A 140 7.34 36.72 27.40
N ALA A 141 7.43 36.19 28.60
CA ALA A 141 8.06 36.87 29.71
C ALA A 141 9.50 37.28 29.40
N GLY A 142 9.92 38.46 29.91
CA GLY A 142 11.24 39.00 29.66
C GLY A 142 11.56 40.22 30.52
N SER A 143 12.72 40.82 30.31
CA SER A 143 13.11 42.09 30.94
C SER A 143 12.69 43.28 30.08
N LEU A 144 12.30 44.36 30.71
CA LEU A 144 11.90 45.62 30.08
C LEU A 144 12.79 46.77 30.55
N GLN A 145 13.31 47.52 29.59
CA GLN A 145 13.94 48.78 29.78
C GLN A 145 13.21 49.88 29.01
N LEU A 146 12.78 50.91 29.67
CA LEU A 146 12.12 52.06 29.07
C LEU A 146 12.85 53.34 29.48
N ASP A 147 13.32 54.08 28.49
CA ASP A 147 13.95 55.39 28.68
C ASP A 147 12.96 56.46 28.17
N VAL A 148 12.44 57.26 29.04
CA VAL A 148 11.45 58.28 28.72
C VAL A 148 12.13 59.65 28.84
N GLN A 149 12.15 60.36 27.73
CA GLN A 149 12.58 61.77 27.64
C GLN A 149 11.48 62.57 26.95
N PRO A 150 11.39 63.87 27.13
CA PRO A 150 10.30 64.68 26.56
C PRO A 150 10.14 64.53 25.05
N GLU A 151 11.20 64.40 24.32
CA GLU A 151 11.17 64.34 22.85
C GLU A 151 11.35 62.92 22.29
N GLN A 152 11.80 61.97 23.13
CA GLN A 152 12.12 60.62 22.70
C GLN A 152 11.80 59.58 23.79
N GLN A 153 11.09 58.53 23.44
CA GLN A 153 10.89 57.38 24.31
C GLN A 153 11.52 56.17 23.63
N ARG A 154 12.34 55.46 24.39
CA ARG A 154 12.98 54.22 23.90
C ARG A 154 12.54 53.04 24.74
N ILE A 155 12.11 51.99 24.08
CA ILE A 155 11.80 50.69 24.68
C ILE A 155 12.78 49.65 24.23
N ASP A 156 13.28 48.87 25.19
CA ASP A 156 14.04 47.63 24.92
C ASP A 156 13.42 46.53 25.78
N TYR A 157 12.93 45.49 25.11
CA TYR A 157 12.30 44.32 25.73
C TYR A 157 13.03 43.07 25.32
N GLN A 158 13.51 42.28 26.28
CA GLN A 158 14.28 41.07 26.04
C GLN A 158 13.63 39.89 26.76
N GLY A 159 12.84 39.12 26.00
CA GLY A 159 12.23 37.85 26.41
C GLY A 159 12.89 36.65 25.79
N LYS A 160 12.53 35.47 26.28
CA LYS A 160 13.03 34.21 25.73
C LYS A 160 12.63 34.02 24.25
N ASN A 161 11.40 34.41 23.90
CA ASN A 161 10.82 34.22 22.59
C ASN A 161 10.61 35.52 21.80
N ILE A 162 10.92 36.67 22.40
CA ILE A 162 10.73 37.98 21.77
C ILE A 162 11.82 38.95 22.22
N HIS A 163 12.33 39.72 21.28
CA HIS A 163 13.23 40.82 21.55
C HIS A 163 12.74 42.02 20.74
N LEU A 164 12.45 43.15 21.43
CA LEU A 164 11.94 44.38 20.81
C LEU A 164 12.85 45.54 21.19
N ALA A 165 13.35 46.26 20.21
CA ALA A 165 13.98 47.57 20.37
C ALA A 165 13.26 48.58 19.46
N ALA A 166 12.64 49.59 20.06
CA ALA A 166 11.92 50.63 19.34
C ALA A 166 12.13 51.99 19.98
N THR A 167 11.95 53.02 19.17
CA THR A 167 12.10 54.42 19.57
C THR A 167 10.93 55.23 19.02
N LEU A 168 10.27 55.96 19.88
CA LEU A 168 9.25 56.92 19.54
C LEU A 168 9.83 58.34 19.59
N HIS A 169 9.76 59.01 18.45
CA HIS A 169 10.17 60.39 18.25
C HIS A 169 8.95 61.25 17.83
N GLY A 170 8.43 62.03 18.72
CA GLY A 170 7.14 62.70 18.47
C GLY A 170 6.05 61.68 18.14
N GLN A 171 5.55 61.71 16.91
CA GLN A 171 4.55 60.76 16.41
C GLN A 171 5.16 59.58 15.66
N ARG A 172 6.46 59.59 15.39
CA ARG A 172 7.12 58.56 14.62
C ARG A 172 7.71 57.47 15.51
N LEU A 173 7.18 56.28 15.40
CA LEU A 173 7.67 55.07 16.02
C LEU A 173 8.59 54.33 15.04
N ASP A 174 9.87 54.27 15.36
CA ASP A 174 10.86 53.49 14.61
C ASP A 174 11.15 52.19 15.34
N ILE A 175 10.81 51.06 14.73
CA ILE A 175 11.10 49.71 15.21
C ILE A 175 12.47 49.32 14.62
N SER A 176 13.50 49.43 15.44
CA SER A 176 14.86 49.13 15.03
C SER A 176 15.10 47.61 14.94
N SER A 177 14.49 46.86 15.80
CA SER A 177 14.54 45.39 15.79
C SER A 177 13.39 44.82 16.60
N LEU A 178 12.62 43.98 15.99
CA LEU A 178 11.69 43.07 16.67
C LEU A 178 12.00 41.65 16.18
N VAL A 179 12.50 40.80 17.06
CA VAL A 179 12.82 39.39 16.77
C VAL A 179 11.84 38.51 17.54
N VAL A 180 11.15 37.63 16.85
CA VAL A 180 10.13 36.76 17.44
C VAL A 180 10.42 35.29 17.07
N ASN A 181 10.56 34.46 18.12
CA ASN A 181 10.65 32.99 17.95
C ASN A 181 9.24 32.40 17.88
N ALA A 182 8.70 32.24 16.69
CA ALA A 182 7.37 31.68 16.50
C ALA A 182 7.42 30.16 16.42
N PRO A 183 6.50 29.43 17.10
CA PRO A 183 6.42 27.98 16.95
C PRO A 183 6.17 27.57 15.49
N GLY A 184 6.90 26.55 15.00
CA GLY A 184 6.76 26.04 13.64
C GLY A 184 7.57 26.78 12.57
N LEU A 185 8.35 27.78 12.94
CA LEU A 185 9.32 28.40 12.04
C LEU A 185 10.76 27.98 12.40
N PRO A 186 11.58 27.62 11.40
CA PRO A 186 12.95 27.13 11.63
C PRO A 186 13.89 28.23 12.14
N GLN A 187 13.57 29.50 11.91
CA GLN A 187 14.35 30.64 12.35
C GLN A 187 13.45 31.75 12.91
N PRO A 188 13.99 32.60 13.81
CA PRO A 188 13.23 33.74 14.32
C PRO A 188 12.80 34.70 13.23
N VAL A 189 11.59 35.21 13.31
CA VAL A 189 11.08 36.31 12.47
C VAL A 189 11.76 37.60 12.91
N ARG A 190 12.30 38.35 11.99
CA ARG A 190 12.89 39.67 12.21
C ARG A 190 12.04 40.73 11.56
N VAL A 191 11.54 41.65 12.34
CA VAL A 191 10.69 42.76 11.90
C VAL A 191 11.38 44.08 12.19
N GLY A 192 11.31 44.99 11.21
CA GLY A 192 11.77 46.36 11.34
C GLY A 192 10.86 47.31 10.57
N GLY A 193 11.06 48.60 10.77
CA GLY A 193 10.28 49.59 10.04
C GLY A 193 9.90 50.82 10.87
N SER A 194 9.06 51.69 10.31
CA SER A 194 8.60 52.88 10.95
C SER A 194 7.11 53.10 10.79
N VAL A 195 6.47 53.67 11.82
CA VAL A 195 5.02 53.95 11.83
C VAL A 195 4.81 55.36 12.34
N THR A 196 3.97 56.14 11.69
CA THR A 196 3.55 57.44 12.17
C THR A 196 2.28 57.30 12.95
N LEU A 197 2.34 57.42 14.27
CA LEU A 197 1.18 57.35 15.15
C LEU A 197 0.21 58.50 14.87
N PRO A 198 -1.09 58.28 15.06
CA PRO A 198 -2.07 59.37 14.93
C PRO A 198 -1.88 60.39 16.02
N ALA A 199 -2.30 61.62 15.74
CA ALA A 199 -2.28 62.67 16.76
C ALA A 199 -3.12 62.27 17.98
N ILE A 200 -4.23 61.60 17.77
CA ILE A 200 -5.14 61.10 18.77
C ILE A 200 -5.01 59.57 18.87
N PRO A 201 -4.80 58.98 20.06
CA PRO A 201 -4.59 57.52 20.20
C PRO A 201 -5.68 56.64 19.63
N ASP A 202 -6.91 57.11 19.56
CA ASP A 202 -8.05 56.34 19.05
C ASP A 202 -8.14 56.32 17.48
N ALA A 203 -7.30 57.09 16.83
CA ALA A 203 -7.25 57.08 15.37
C ALA A 203 -6.20 56.08 14.86
N LEU A 204 -6.36 55.65 13.62
CA LEU A 204 -5.41 54.76 12.99
C LEU A 204 -4.09 55.49 12.63
N PRO A 205 -2.94 54.78 12.63
CA PRO A 205 -1.68 55.32 12.16
C PRO A 205 -1.78 55.86 10.75
N ALA A 206 -1.33 57.11 10.55
CA ALA A 206 -1.47 57.79 9.26
C ALA A 206 -0.59 57.17 8.14
N THR A 207 0.59 56.74 8.47
CA THR A 207 1.51 56.10 7.50
C THR A 207 2.38 55.07 8.24
N GLY A 208 2.85 54.07 7.48
CA GLY A 208 3.81 53.14 8.01
C GLY A 208 4.45 52.30 6.91
N ALA A 209 5.63 51.85 7.20
CA ALA A 209 6.38 50.93 6.39
C ALA A 209 7.07 49.94 7.32
N ILE A 210 6.58 48.69 7.30
CA ILE A 210 7.12 47.60 8.14
C ILE A 210 7.63 46.50 7.19
N HIS A 211 8.73 45.93 7.52
CA HIS A 211 9.25 44.75 6.81
C HIS A 211 9.57 43.63 7.79
N ALA A 212 9.39 42.41 7.37
CA ALA A 212 9.68 41.23 8.16
C ALA A 212 10.39 40.17 7.29
N ASN A 213 11.49 39.64 7.84
CA ASN A 213 12.19 38.52 7.23
C ASN A 213 11.84 37.25 7.99
N LEU A 214 11.46 36.19 7.25
CA LEU A 214 11.09 34.91 7.81
C LEU A 214 11.56 33.75 6.90
N THR A 215 11.83 32.63 7.50
CA THR A 215 12.17 31.38 6.79
C THR A 215 11.13 30.31 7.15
N THR A 216 10.80 29.47 6.17
CA THR A 216 9.88 28.35 6.39
C THR A 216 10.43 27.12 5.66
N ASP A 217 10.12 25.93 6.16
CA ASP A 217 10.52 24.67 5.49
C ASP A 217 9.81 24.45 4.16
N SER A 218 8.71 25.16 3.92
CA SER A 218 7.90 25.03 2.70
C SER A 218 8.45 25.84 1.52
N VAL A 219 9.40 26.73 1.76
CA VAL A 219 10.00 27.60 0.74
C VAL A 219 11.51 27.50 0.84
N PRO A 220 12.23 27.20 -0.23
CA PRO A 220 13.67 27.04 -0.23
C PRO A 220 14.45 28.36 -0.07
N HIS A 221 13.75 29.48 -0.01
CA HIS A 221 14.31 30.84 0.02
C HIS A 221 13.81 31.62 1.24
N PRO A 222 14.61 32.51 1.81
CA PRO A 222 14.13 33.47 2.81
C PRO A 222 13.00 34.33 2.21
N LEU A 223 12.02 34.63 3.03
CA LEU A 223 10.88 35.46 2.64
C LEU A 223 11.01 36.85 3.24
N LEU A 224 10.75 37.86 2.42
CA LEU A 224 10.58 39.24 2.82
C LEU A 224 9.10 39.62 2.73
N ALA A 225 8.48 39.92 3.85
CA ALA A 225 7.16 40.51 3.93
C ALA A 225 7.28 42.03 4.15
N THR A 226 6.59 42.82 3.36
CA THR A 226 6.49 44.27 3.52
C THR A 226 5.04 44.68 3.71
N LEU A 227 4.82 45.58 4.61
CA LEU A 227 3.51 46.22 4.91
C LEU A 227 3.70 47.73 4.79
N ASP A 228 3.19 48.31 3.73
CA ASP A 228 3.24 49.74 3.44
C ASP A 228 1.82 50.32 3.44
N TRP A 229 1.61 51.46 4.09
CA TRP A 229 0.30 52.09 4.04
C TRP A 229 0.38 53.64 4.17
N GLN A 230 -0.65 54.23 3.62
CA GLN A 230 -0.92 55.66 3.74
C GLN A 230 -2.40 55.87 4.01
N GLN A 231 -2.70 56.56 5.10
CA GLN A 231 -4.04 56.79 5.61
C GLN A 231 -4.84 55.49 5.78
N ASP A 232 -5.90 55.33 5.03
CA ASP A 232 -6.83 54.20 5.11
C ASP A 232 -6.51 53.06 4.15
N LYS A 233 -5.42 53.13 3.38
CA LYS A 233 -5.06 52.17 2.35
C LYS A 233 -3.60 51.73 2.44
N GLY A 234 -3.39 50.49 2.16
CA GLY A 234 -2.04 49.93 2.13
C GLY A 234 -1.93 48.65 1.32
N GLU A 235 -0.76 48.09 1.37
CA GLU A 235 -0.46 46.85 0.67
C GLU A 235 0.47 45.97 1.51
N VAL A 236 0.16 44.69 1.60
CA VAL A 236 1.08 43.68 2.07
C VAL A 236 1.67 42.96 0.88
N ARG A 237 2.99 42.86 0.81
CA ARG A 237 3.68 42.04 -0.18
C ARG A 237 4.57 41.03 0.52
N ILE A 238 4.55 39.80 0.03
CA ILE A 238 5.47 38.75 0.46
C ILE A 238 6.21 38.25 -0.77
N MET A 239 7.52 38.29 -0.70
CA MET A 239 8.38 37.85 -1.80
C MET A 239 9.52 36.96 -1.31
N ALA A 240 10.04 36.12 -2.17
CA ALA A 240 11.31 35.45 -1.94
C ALA A 240 12.43 36.47 -2.07
N GLU A 241 13.25 36.64 -1.02
CA GLU A 241 14.21 37.74 -0.90
C GLU A 241 15.30 37.72 -1.99
N ASP A 242 15.85 36.54 -2.25
CA ASP A 242 16.97 36.31 -3.19
C ASP A 242 16.50 36.28 -4.67
N THR A 243 15.34 35.72 -4.96
CA THR A 243 14.82 35.62 -6.34
C THR A 243 13.91 36.81 -6.71
N LYS A 244 13.50 37.61 -5.73
CA LYS A 244 12.53 38.70 -5.85
C LYS A 244 11.18 38.24 -6.45
N THR A 245 10.85 36.97 -6.31
CA THR A 245 9.59 36.40 -6.77
C THR A 245 8.47 36.82 -5.85
N LEU A 246 7.48 37.52 -6.36
CA LEU A 246 6.32 37.97 -5.62
C LEU A 246 5.41 36.76 -5.35
N LEU A 247 5.15 36.46 -4.06
CA LEU A 247 4.31 35.35 -3.63
C LEU A 247 2.89 35.80 -3.27
N PHE A 248 2.78 36.92 -2.57
CA PHE A 248 1.51 37.52 -2.17
C PHE A 248 1.53 39.01 -2.36
N ARG A 249 0.42 39.54 -2.84
CA ARG A 249 0.13 40.96 -2.95
C ARG A 249 -1.29 41.21 -2.47
N LEU A 250 -1.44 41.88 -1.32
CA LEU A 250 -2.71 42.07 -0.64
C LEU A 250 -2.95 43.57 -0.45
N PRO A 251 -3.55 44.26 -1.42
CA PRO A 251 -3.97 45.63 -1.24
C PRO A 251 -5.14 45.67 -0.25
N TRP A 252 -5.00 46.44 0.81
CA TRP A 252 -6.00 46.52 1.85
C TRP A 252 -6.49 47.98 2.07
N GLN A 253 -7.68 48.06 2.57
CA GLN A 253 -8.31 49.28 2.99
C GLN A 253 -8.88 49.10 4.41
N ILE A 254 -8.70 50.09 5.24
CA ILE A 254 -9.20 50.13 6.61
C ILE A 254 -10.12 51.29 6.83
N SER A 255 -11.23 51.05 7.53
CA SER A 255 -12.16 52.02 8.00
C SER A 255 -12.50 51.72 9.49
N PRO A 256 -13.15 52.62 10.21
CA PRO A 256 -13.59 52.33 11.59
C PRO A 256 -14.50 51.09 11.69
N MET A 257 -15.23 50.75 10.63
CA MET A 257 -16.20 49.65 10.63
C MET A 257 -15.63 48.38 9.99
N GLU A 258 -14.64 48.50 9.07
CA GLU A 258 -14.23 47.39 8.24
C GLU A 258 -12.76 47.50 7.80
N ILE A 259 -12.07 46.36 7.86
CA ILE A 259 -10.80 46.14 7.15
C ILE A 259 -11.12 45.22 6.00
N SER A 260 -10.72 45.59 4.78
CA SER A 260 -10.93 44.73 3.61
C SER A 260 -9.71 44.64 2.75
N VAL A 261 -9.53 43.45 2.16
CA VAL A 261 -8.60 43.20 1.06
C VAL A 261 -9.43 42.88 -0.17
N GLN A 262 -9.25 43.65 -1.20
CA GLN A 262 -9.91 43.49 -2.48
C GLN A 262 -8.85 43.37 -3.55
N GLN A 263 -9.08 42.46 -4.52
CA GLN A 263 -8.12 42.17 -5.57
C GLN A 263 -6.71 41.76 -5.08
N GLY A 264 -6.66 41.06 -3.96
CA GLY A 264 -5.43 40.40 -3.51
C GLY A 264 -5.06 39.30 -4.49
N GLU A 265 -3.77 39.15 -4.71
CA GLU A 265 -3.19 38.15 -5.61
C GLU A 265 -2.16 37.32 -4.88
N TRP A 266 -2.07 36.04 -5.23
CA TRP A 266 -1.03 35.18 -4.74
C TRP A 266 -0.51 34.23 -5.82
N HIS A 267 0.76 33.87 -5.70
CA HIS A 267 1.45 32.98 -6.61
C HIS A 267 2.39 32.07 -5.80
N TRP A 268 2.23 30.75 -5.96
CA TRP A 268 3.06 29.76 -5.25
C TRP A 268 3.77 28.85 -6.24
N PRO A 269 5.02 29.17 -6.63
CA PRO A 269 5.77 28.42 -7.64
C PRO A 269 6.43 27.14 -7.09
N TYR A 270 6.45 26.92 -5.77
CA TYR A 270 7.21 25.85 -5.11
C TYR A 270 6.44 24.52 -5.01
N ALA A 271 5.20 24.47 -5.40
CA ALA A 271 4.47 23.22 -5.55
C ALA A 271 4.94 22.49 -6.82
N SER A 272 4.73 21.19 -6.89
CA SER A 272 4.98 20.38 -8.09
C SER A 272 4.29 20.95 -9.35
N GLN A 273 3.21 21.66 -9.14
CA GLN A 273 2.52 22.50 -10.13
C GLN A 273 2.35 23.90 -9.57
N PRO A 274 2.73 24.97 -10.30
CA PRO A 274 2.55 26.34 -9.84
C PRO A 274 1.08 26.63 -9.52
N LEU A 275 0.85 27.26 -8.38
CA LEU A 275 -0.47 27.69 -7.94
C LEU A 275 -0.51 29.22 -8.00
N SER A 276 -1.65 29.75 -8.39
CA SER A 276 -1.92 31.19 -8.38
C SER A 276 -3.38 31.47 -8.11
N GLY A 277 -3.71 32.67 -7.69
CA GLY A 277 -5.12 32.99 -7.48
C GLY A 277 -5.34 34.35 -6.89
N GLY A 278 -6.58 34.59 -6.51
CA GLY A 278 -7.02 35.84 -5.88
C GLY A 278 -7.45 35.62 -4.44
N ILE A 279 -7.34 36.67 -3.65
CA ILE A 279 -7.77 36.72 -2.25
C ILE A 279 -8.61 37.98 -2.07
N ASN A 280 -9.81 37.80 -1.52
CA ASN A 280 -10.63 38.89 -1.03
C ASN A 280 -11.09 38.53 0.38
N PHE A 281 -10.97 39.41 1.32
CA PHE A 281 -11.54 39.22 2.64
C PHE A 281 -11.96 40.56 3.27
N SER A 282 -12.86 40.49 4.24
CA SER A 282 -13.37 41.61 5.01
C SER A 282 -13.50 41.21 6.47
N LEU A 283 -13.11 42.14 7.34
CA LEU A 283 -13.23 42.08 8.81
C LEU A 283 -14.08 43.26 9.25
N LYS A 284 -15.31 43.02 9.61
CA LYS A 284 -16.22 44.05 10.11
C LYS A 284 -16.19 44.12 11.63
N ASN A 285 -16.45 45.31 12.19
CA ASN A 285 -16.49 45.59 13.63
C ASN A 285 -15.17 45.29 14.37
N TRP A 286 -14.07 45.33 13.66
CA TRP A 286 -12.76 44.92 14.15
C TRP A 286 -12.30 45.71 15.40
N GLN A 287 -12.73 46.95 15.56
CA GLN A 287 -12.41 47.79 16.75
C GLN A 287 -13.05 47.30 18.04
N GLN A 288 -14.12 46.51 17.97
CA GLN A 288 -14.82 45.97 19.14
C GLN A 288 -14.15 44.72 19.73
N GLY A 289 -12.99 44.35 19.21
CA GLY A 289 -12.26 43.18 19.64
C GLY A 289 -12.50 41.97 18.74
N LEU A 290 -11.64 40.96 18.88
CA LEU A 290 -11.61 39.80 18.01
C LEU A 290 -12.92 39.00 18.02
N SER A 291 -13.53 38.84 19.17
CA SER A 291 -14.80 38.12 19.38
C SER A 291 -16.00 38.77 18.67
N SER A 292 -15.95 40.11 18.48
CA SER A 292 -17.00 40.86 17.80
C SER A 292 -16.71 41.08 16.32
N THR A 293 -15.53 40.71 15.85
CA THR A 293 -15.09 40.88 14.45
C THR A 293 -15.74 39.83 13.58
N GLU A 294 -16.60 40.27 12.67
CA GLU A 294 -17.17 39.41 11.66
C GLU A 294 -16.21 39.27 10.45
N MET A 295 -15.77 38.05 10.20
CA MET A 295 -14.89 37.73 9.08
C MET A 295 -15.66 37.12 7.92
N THR A 296 -15.41 37.62 6.72
CA THR A 296 -15.83 37.01 5.45
C THR A 296 -14.66 36.98 4.49
N GLY A 297 -14.57 35.93 3.66
CA GLY A 297 -13.45 35.83 2.73
C GLY A 297 -13.72 34.91 1.55
N ARG A 298 -12.96 35.11 0.51
CA ARG A 298 -12.93 34.25 -0.66
C ARG A 298 -11.51 34.16 -1.19
N LEU A 299 -11.00 32.95 -1.23
CA LEU A 299 -9.70 32.60 -1.81
C LEU A 299 -9.94 31.67 -2.99
N ASN A 300 -9.39 31.96 -4.14
CA ASN A 300 -9.36 31.04 -5.26
C ASN A 300 -7.93 30.61 -5.56
N ALA A 301 -7.77 29.36 -5.92
CA ALA A 301 -6.52 28.74 -6.31
C ALA A 301 -6.67 28.13 -7.71
N LEU A 302 -5.82 28.57 -8.60
CA LEU A 302 -5.74 28.09 -9.97
C LEU A 302 -4.40 27.42 -10.19
N THR A 303 -4.40 26.29 -10.88
CA THR A 303 -3.18 25.68 -11.39
C THR A 303 -3.35 25.31 -12.84
N GLN A 304 -2.30 25.55 -13.63
CA GLN A 304 -2.27 25.17 -15.04
C GLN A 304 -0.81 24.85 -15.40
N GLY A 305 -0.53 23.59 -15.70
CA GLY A 305 0.80 23.12 -16.04
C GLY A 305 0.78 21.80 -16.80
N LYS A 306 1.96 21.26 -17.08
CA LYS A 306 2.12 20.00 -17.83
C LYS A 306 1.43 18.80 -17.16
N GLY A 307 1.34 18.78 -15.84
CA GLY A 307 0.71 17.70 -15.06
C GLY A 307 -0.76 17.90 -14.77
N GLY A 308 -1.38 19.05 -15.13
CA GLY A 308 -2.81 19.22 -14.92
C GLY A 308 -3.28 20.66 -14.81
N LYS A 309 -4.56 20.81 -14.55
CA LYS A 309 -5.22 22.09 -14.29
C LYS A 309 -6.21 21.93 -13.15
N GLY A 310 -6.42 22.98 -12.39
CA GLY A 310 -7.39 22.95 -11.29
C GLY A 310 -7.86 24.35 -10.94
N ASN A 311 -9.06 24.41 -10.41
CA ASN A 311 -9.66 25.61 -9.86
C ASN A 311 -10.36 25.25 -8.55
N VAL A 312 -9.86 25.81 -7.43
CA VAL A 312 -10.42 25.58 -6.11
C VAL A 312 -10.76 26.93 -5.49
N VAL A 313 -11.93 27.04 -4.90
CA VAL A 313 -12.42 28.22 -4.24
C VAL A 313 -12.74 27.91 -2.80
N LEU A 314 -12.11 28.62 -1.88
CA LEU A 314 -12.43 28.62 -0.47
C LEU A 314 -13.23 29.90 -0.14
N THR A 315 -14.42 29.75 0.39
CA THR A 315 -15.21 30.82 0.95
C THR A 315 -15.23 30.70 2.46
N LEU A 316 -15.07 31.83 3.17
CA LEU A 316 -15.06 31.91 4.62
C LEU A 316 -16.20 32.83 5.08
N GLY A 317 -16.82 32.47 6.17
CA GLY A 317 -17.77 33.30 6.87
C GLY A 317 -19.16 33.43 6.22
N PRO A 318 -20.00 34.34 6.78
CA PRO A 318 -19.71 35.17 7.94
C PRO A 318 -19.52 34.39 9.24
N GLY A 319 -18.60 34.87 10.06
CA GLY A 319 -18.25 34.25 11.34
C GLY A 319 -17.13 35.02 12.05
N HIS A 320 -16.71 34.53 13.19
CA HIS A 320 -15.68 35.19 14.03
C HIS A 320 -14.61 34.20 14.45
N LEU A 321 -13.43 34.72 14.67
CA LEU A 321 -12.33 34.06 15.37
C LEU A 321 -12.21 34.66 16.74
N ASP A 322 -12.01 33.84 17.75
CA ASP A 322 -11.95 34.25 19.14
C ASP A 322 -10.81 33.52 19.86
N TRP A 323 -10.27 34.14 20.89
CA TRP A 323 -9.23 33.52 21.72
C TRP A 323 -9.67 32.23 22.40
N GLU A 324 -10.97 32.13 22.75
CA GLU A 324 -11.55 30.99 23.44
C GLU A 324 -12.46 30.13 22.53
N GLN A 325 -13.35 30.77 21.77
CA GLN A 325 -14.39 30.07 20.98
C GLN A 325 -14.61 30.71 19.63
N SER A 326 -13.77 30.32 18.68
CA SER A 326 -13.98 30.69 17.26
C SER A 326 -15.21 30.00 16.67
N ARG A 327 -15.89 30.67 15.78
CA ARG A 327 -16.96 30.10 14.94
C ARG A 327 -16.93 30.73 13.58
N LEU A 328 -16.20 30.10 12.65
CA LEU A 328 -16.06 30.59 11.29
C LEU A 328 -16.43 29.50 10.29
N PRO A 329 -17.63 29.56 9.68
CA PRO A 329 -18.00 28.64 8.62
C PRO A 329 -17.12 28.82 7.40
N PHE A 330 -16.84 27.71 6.71
CA PHE A 330 -16.13 27.75 5.44
C PHE A 330 -16.74 26.77 4.43
N ARG A 331 -16.47 27.02 3.17
CA ARG A 331 -16.81 26.12 2.08
C ARG A 331 -15.69 26.05 1.07
N LEU A 332 -15.10 24.87 0.90
CA LEU A 332 -14.15 24.59 -0.14
C LEU A 332 -14.87 23.92 -1.30
N THR A 333 -14.78 24.50 -2.49
CA THR A 333 -15.37 23.94 -3.72
C THR A 333 -14.37 24.04 -4.84
N GLY A 334 -14.35 23.04 -5.71
CA GLY A 334 -13.48 23.10 -6.88
C GLY A 334 -13.40 21.81 -7.63
N ASP A 335 -12.69 21.90 -8.72
CA ASP A 335 -12.31 20.79 -9.56
C ASP A 335 -10.82 20.87 -9.92
N SER A 336 -10.21 19.72 -10.09
CA SER A 336 -8.82 19.62 -10.50
C SER A 336 -8.65 18.41 -11.41
N LYS A 337 -7.88 18.60 -12.47
CA LYS A 337 -7.42 17.53 -13.33
C LYS A 337 -5.91 17.38 -13.12
N MET A 338 -5.48 16.23 -12.58
CA MET A 338 -4.08 15.84 -12.43
C MET A 338 -3.83 14.62 -13.30
N ASP A 339 -2.95 14.74 -14.28
CA ASP A 339 -2.77 13.74 -15.32
C ASP A 339 -4.10 13.34 -15.98
N GLN A 340 -4.54 12.12 -15.77
CA GLN A 340 -5.81 11.60 -16.29
C GLN A 340 -6.90 11.50 -15.23
N MET A 341 -6.64 11.94 -13.98
CA MET A 341 -7.60 11.95 -12.90
C MET A 341 -8.30 13.31 -12.76
N LEU A 342 -9.60 13.28 -12.56
CA LEU A 342 -10.45 14.42 -12.25
C LEU A 342 -10.90 14.34 -10.79
N PHE A 343 -10.71 15.42 -10.07
CA PHE A 343 -11.11 15.58 -8.69
C PHE A 343 -12.18 16.68 -8.59
N PHE A 344 -13.19 16.43 -7.78
CA PHE A 344 -14.24 17.40 -7.47
C PHE A 344 -14.41 17.45 -5.97
N ALA A 345 -14.28 18.63 -5.40
CA ALA A 345 -14.46 18.87 -3.97
C ALA A 345 -15.64 19.79 -3.71
N ALA A 346 -16.46 19.43 -2.73
CA ALA A 346 -17.48 20.28 -2.14
C ALA A 346 -17.46 20.00 -0.65
N ILE A 347 -16.73 20.81 0.11
CA ILE A 347 -16.42 20.56 1.51
C ILE A 347 -16.88 21.77 2.34
N PRO A 348 -18.14 21.79 2.80
CA PRO A 348 -18.58 22.71 3.84
C PRO A 348 -18.00 22.31 5.20
N GLY A 349 -17.61 23.29 5.97
CA GLY A 349 -17.09 23.08 7.32
C GLY A 349 -17.21 24.30 8.20
N GLU A 350 -16.68 24.23 9.37
CA GLU A 350 -16.62 25.32 10.35
C GLU A 350 -15.34 25.21 11.17
N VAL A 351 -14.64 26.30 11.31
CA VAL A 351 -13.55 26.44 12.26
C VAL A 351 -14.15 26.75 13.63
N GLN A 352 -13.80 25.96 14.63
CA GLN A 352 -14.26 26.06 16.02
C GLN A 352 -13.08 26.00 16.98
N GLY A 353 -13.33 26.37 18.26
CA GLY A 353 -12.34 26.28 19.31
C GLY A 353 -11.51 27.56 19.46
N ALA A 354 -10.52 27.50 20.34
CA ALA A 354 -9.62 28.61 20.60
C ALA A 354 -8.75 28.95 19.39
N LEU A 355 -8.48 30.22 19.13
CA LEU A 355 -7.60 30.65 18.06
C LEU A 355 -6.20 30.04 18.16
N SER A 356 -5.73 29.74 19.38
CA SER A 356 -4.45 29.05 19.63
C SER A 356 -4.45 27.55 19.23
N ALA A 357 -5.63 26.92 19.17
CA ALA A 357 -5.81 25.52 18.82
C ALA A 357 -7.12 25.33 18.05
N PRO A 358 -7.23 25.85 16.81
CA PRO A 358 -8.45 25.77 16.02
C PRO A 358 -8.70 24.37 15.53
N GLU A 359 -9.96 23.96 15.53
CA GLU A 359 -10.43 22.71 14.93
C GLU A 359 -11.35 23.01 13.75
N MET A 360 -11.11 22.38 12.62
CA MET A 360 -12.01 22.40 11.47
C MET A 360 -12.94 21.20 11.53
N ILE A 361 -14.24 21.42 11.63
CA ILE A 361 -15.25 20.36 11.62
C ILE A 361 -15.96 20.37 10.27
N LEU A 362 -15.87 19.26 9.54
CA LEU A 362 -16.52 19.11 8.25
C LEU A 362 -18.00 18.83 8.43
N LYS A 363 -18.84 19.66 7.80
CA LYS A 363 -20.31 19.62 7.96
C LYS A 363 -20.95 18.56 7.03
N PRO A 364 -22.23 18.21 7.26
CA PRO A 364 -23.00 17.40 6.34
C PRO A 364 -22.95 17.94 4.89
N GLY A 365 -22.75 17.04 3.93
CA GLY A 365 -22.56 17.38 2.52
C GLY A 365 -21.11 17.55 2.09
N ALA A 366 -20.15 17.44 3.04
CA ALA A 366 -18.73 17.40 2.69
C ALA A 366 -18.42 16.12 1.88
N LEU A 367 -17.97 16.33 0.64
CA LEU A 367 -17.76 15.26 -0.34
C LEU A 367 -16.56 15.58 -1.22
N LEU A 368 -15.71 14.57 -1.39
CA LEU A 368 -14.69 14.52 -2.44
C LEU A 368 -15.07 13.42 -3.44
N ARG A 369 -15.02 13.74 -4.73
CA ARG A 369 -15.25 12.82 -5.83
C ARG A 369 -14.04 12.75 -6.73
N MET A 370 -13.78 11.56 -7.24
CA MET A 370 -12.66 11.30 -8.15
C MET A 370 -13.13 10.41 -9.29
N ARG A 371 -12.60 10.63 -10.50
CA ARG A 371 -12.80 9.78 -11.67
C ARG A 371 -11.65 9.91 -12.64
N GLY A 372 -11.42 8.91 -13.48
CA GLY A 372 -10.40 8.92 -14.52
C GLY A 372 -9.41 7.78 -14.41
N LYS A 373 -8.33 7.81 -15.14
CA LYS A 373 -7.35 6.74 -15.18
C LYS A 373 -6.33 6.88 -14.06
N LEU A 374 -6.18 5.79 -13.30
CA LEU A 374 -5.19 5.62 -12.27
C LEU A 374 -4.23 4.50 -12.70
N LEU A 375 -2.92 4.66 -12.54
CA LEU A 375 -1.92 3.63 -12.87
C LEU A 375 -2.02 3.07 -14.30
N SER A 376 -2.11 3.93 -15.28
CA SER A 376 -2.08 3.64 -16.73
C SER A 376 -3.25 2.79 -17.29
N THR A 377 -3.71 1.76 -16.60
CA THR A 377 -4.74 0.83 -17.08
C THR A 377 -6.04 0.89 -16.29
N LEU A 378 -5.95 1.14 -14.98
CA LEU A 378 -7.10 1.18 -14.09
C LEU A 378 -7.91 2.46 -14.29
N GLU A 379 -9.16 2.35 -14.73
CA GLU A 379 -10.08 3.46 -14.86
C GLU A 379 -11.05 3.48 -13.69
N VAL A 380 -10.99 4.57 -12.92
CA VAL A 380 -11.91 4.85 -11.82
C VAL A 380 -13.16 5.48 -12.45
N ASP A 381 -14.26 4.73 -12.48
CA ASP A 381 -15.55 5.23 -12.96
C ASP A 381 -16.08 6.32 -12.04
N GLU A 382 -16.06 6.04 -10.75
CA GLU A 382 -16.41 6.98 -9.70
C GLU A 382 -15.83 6.54 -8.35
N ALA A 383 -15.20 7.46 -7.64
CA ALA A 383 -14.87 7.34 -6.22
C ALA A 383 -15.52 8.49 -5.46
N ARG A 384 -16.25 8.16 -4.40
CA ARG A 384 -16.92 9.11 -3.50
C ARG A 384 -16.37 8.95 -2.09
N TRP A 385 -15.93 10.06 -1.53
CA TRP A 385 -15.39 10.17 -0.18
C TRP A 385 -16.28 11.13 0.63
N PRO A 386 -17.33 10.66 1.30
CA PRO A 386 -18.05 11.49 2.26
C PRO A 386 -17.12 11.80 3.43
N LEU A 387 -16.96 13.10 3.71
CA LEU A 387 -16.03 13.62 4.72
C LEU A 387 -16.78 14.23 5.90
N SER A 388 -18.08 14.11 5.94
CA SER A 388 -18.93 14.68 6.99
C SER A 388 -18.55 14.17 8.37
N GLY A 389 -18.41 15.08 9.33
CA GLY A 389 -18.09 14.77 10.72
C GLY A 389 -16.60 14.57 11.01
N LEU A 390 -15.73 14.69 9.99
CA LEU A 390 -14.29 14.72 10.23
C LEU A 390 -13.90 16.00 10.94
N LYS A 391 -12.97 15.87 11.87
CA LYS A 391 -12.29 16.96 12.56
C LYS A 391 -10.86 17.04 12.07
N VAL A 392 -10.40 18.22 11.77
CA VAL A 392 -9.01 18.51 11.37
C VAL A 392 -8.46 19.56 12.32
N SER A 393 -7.38 19.23 12.99
CA SER A 393 -6.69 20.12 13.94
C SER A 393 -5.18 20.09 13.68
N SER A 394 -4.43 20.84 14.45
CA SER A 394 -2.96 20.79 14.41
C SER A 394 -2.39 19.42 14.80
N SER A 395 -3.12 18.62 15.57
CA SER A 395 -2.73 17.26 15.96
C SER A 395 -3.03 16.23 14.87
N GLY A 396 -3.93 16.53 13.94
CA GLY A 396 -4.27 15.60 12.86
C GLY A 396 -5.74 15.59 12.49
N ILE A 397 -6.08 14.59 11.69
CA ILE A 397 -7.44 14.29 11.27
C ILE A 397 -8.02 13.23 12.20
N ASP A 398 -9.20 13.52 12.73
CA ASP A 398 -9.95 12.63 13.60
C ASP A 398 -11.32 12.35 13.01
N GLY A 399 -11.79 11.11 13.13
CA GLY A 399 -13.13 10.73 12.75
C GLY A 399 -13.20 9.56 11.78
N ARG A 400 -14.39 9.34 11.24
CA ARG A 400 -14.70 8.25 10.34
C ARG A 400 -14.46 8.64 8.88
N LEU A 401 -13.60 7.91 8.21
CA LEU A 401 -13.34 8.05 6.78
C LEU A 401 -14.01 6.93 6.01
N GLN A 402 -14.89 7.30 5.10
CA GLN A 402 -15.63 6.38 4.24
C GLN A 402 -15.34 6.67 2.79
N ALA A 403 -15.37 5.63 1.95
CA ALA A 403 -15.35 5.78 0.51
C ALA A 403 -16.10 4.64 -0.19
N ILE A 404 -16.63 4.96 -1.35
CA ILE A 404 -17.16 3.99 -2.30
C ILE A 404 -16.44 4.23 -3.61
N LEU A 405 -15.76 3.21 -4.10
CA LEU A 405 -15.00 3.24 -5.35
C LEU A 405 -15.59 2.21 -6.31
N THR A 406 -15.91 2.63 -7.52
CA THR A 406 -16.15 1.75 -8.66
C THR A 406 -15.06 1.99 -9.70
N ALA A 407 -14.46 0.92 -10.17
CA ALA A 407 -13.40 1.00 -11.16
C ALA A 407 -13.45 -0.21 -12.10
N HIS A 408 -12.85 -0.07 -13.26
CA HIS A 408 -12.64 -1.16 -14.20
C HIS A 408 -11.27 -1.06 -14.84
N ASP A 409 -10.81 -2.20 -15.28
CA ASP A 409 -9.58 -2.34 -16.05
C ASP A 409 -9.87 -3.28 -17.22
N PRO A 410 -9.41 -2.98 -18.45
CA PRO A 410 -9.69 -3.80 -19.63
C PRO A 410 -9.27 -5.25 -19.47
N ASP A 411 -8.17 -5.50 -18.75
CA ASP A 411 -7.60 -6.83 -18.60
C ASP A 411 -8.14 -7.56 -17.36
N THR A 412 -8.48 -6.82 -16.30
CA THR A 412 -8.85 -7.42 -15.02
C THR A 412 -10.35 -7.33 -14.70
N GLY A 413 -11.12 -6.48 -15.39
CA GLY A 413 -12.57 -6.38 -15.24
C GLY A 413 -13.04 -5.28 -14.30
N ARG A 414 -14.28 -5.39 -13.79
CA ARG A 414 -14.92 -4.39 -12.92
C ARG A 414 -14.89 -4.80 -11.46
N PHE A 415 -14.71 -3.84 -10.58
CA PHE A 415 -14.78 -4.06 -9.15
C PHE A 415 -15.37 -2.85 -8.41
N ARG A 416 -15.96 -3.14 -7.26
CA ARG A 416 -16.47 -2.15 -6.31
C ARG A 416 -15.80 -2.35 -4.97
N VAL A 417 -15.30 -1.27 -4.40
CA VAL A 417 -14.64 -1.26 -3.09
C VAL A 417 -15.37 -0.28 -2.18
N HIS A 418 -15.68 -0.72 -1.00
CA HIS A 418 -16.12 0.12 0.11
C HIS A 418 -14.97 0.25 1.11
N LEU A 419 -14.70 1.47 1.52
CA LEU A 419 -13.78 1.78 2.60
C LEU A 419 -14.59 2.29 3.79
N ASP A 420 -14.34 1.78 4.96
CA ASP A 420 -14.79 2.33 6.23
C ASP A 420 -13.61 2.30 7.21
N GLY A 421 -13.20 3.45 7.66
CA GLY A 421 -12.04 3.59 8.53
C GLY A 421 -12.24 4.67 9.57
N ARG A 422 -11.39 4.66 10.58
CA ARG A 422 -11.30 5.69 11.60
C ARG A 422 -9.88 6.20 11.69
N ALA A 423 -9.74 7.51 11.60
CA ALA A 423 -8.52 8.24 11.85
C ALA A 423 -8.49 8.73 13.30
N ASP A 424 -7.32 8.72 13.92
CA ASP A 424 -7.05 9.22 15.26
C ASP A 424 -5.71 9.96 15.23
N ASN A 425 -5.73 11.27 15.31
CA ASN A 425 -4.60 12.18 15.14
C ASN A 425 -3.77 11.86 13.87
N PHE A 426 -4.46 11.67 12.77
CA PHE A 426 -3.86 11.17 11.56
C PHE A 426 -3.27 12.30 10.70
N TRP A 427 -1.96 12.25 10.49
CA TRP A 427 -1.23 12.97 9.45
C TRP A 427 -0.38 11.97 8.66
N PRO A 428 0.15 12.33 7.47
CA PRO A 428 1.03 11.45 6.71
C PRO A 428 2.30 11.01 7.45
N ASP A 429 2.72 11.72 8.46
CA ASP A 429 3.92 11.49 9.27
C ASP A 429 3.63 10.99 10.69
N GLN A 430 2.38 11.07 11.14
CA GLN A 430 1.98 10.60 12.46
C GLN A 430 0.51 10.20 12.52
N GLY A 431 0.12 9.47 13.55
CA GLY A 431 -1.27 9.14 13.85
C GLY A 431 -1.59 7.66 13.77
N ARG A 432 -2.86 7.36 13.98
CA ARG A 432 -3.41 6.01 13.95
C ARG A 432 -4.54 5.92 12.93
N TRP A 433 -4.62 4.80 12.30
CA TRP A 433 -5.62 4.49 11.31
C TRP A 433 -6.16 3.08 11.51
N GLN A 434 -7.51 2.96 11.62
CA GLN A 434 -8.22 1.70 11.52
C GLN A 434 -9.01 1.71 10.23
N TRP A 435 -9.01 0.61 9.50
CA TRP A 435 -9.72 0.53 8.24
C TRP A 435 -10.36 -0.84 8.02
N ARG A 436 -11.40 -0.83 7.21
CA ARG A 436 -12.02 -1.99 6.62
C ARG A 436 -12.33 -1.70 5.16
N TYR A 437 -11.85 -2.55 4.27
CA TYR A 437 -12.18 -2.53 2.86
C TYR A 437 -12.94 -3.79 2.53
N TRP A 438 -14.13 -3.67 1.93
CA TRP A 438 -14.87 -4.80 1.44
C TRP A 438 -15.43 -4.51 0.07
N GLY A 439 -15.69 -5.56 -0.70
CA GLY A 439 -16.21 -5.42 -2.04
C GLY A 439 -16.25 -6.72 -2.79
N ASP A 440 -16.62 -6.60 -4.03
CA ASP A 440 -16.65 -7.70 -4.99
C ASP A 440 -16.20 -7.24 -6.35
N GLY A 441 -15.74 -8.16 -7.17
CA GLY A 441 -15.31 -7.85 -8.52
C GLY A 441 -14.82 -9.06 -9.28
N MET A 442 -14.67 -8.84 -10.59
CA MET A 442 -13.94 -9.72 -11.48
C MET A 442 -12.59 -9.10 -11.78
N LEU A 443 -11.54 -9.87 -11.55
CA LEU A 443 -10.17 -9.51 -11.82
C LEU A 443 -9.62 -10.52 -12.82
N SER A 444 -9.62 -10.18 -14.10
CA SER A 444 -9.21 -11.05 -15.19
C SER A 444 -9.97 -12.38 -15.17
N SER A 445 -9.30 -13.46 -14.82
CA SER A 445 -9.82 -14.82 -14.78
C SER A 445 -10.39 -15.24 -13.42
N PHE A 446 -10.39 -14.36 -12.40
CA PHE A 446 -10.96 -14.73 -11.11
C PHE A 446 -12.01 -13.75 -10.59
N ARG A 447 -13.02 -14.30 -9.97
CA ARG A 447 -14.05 -13.57 -9.21
C ARG A 447 -13.72 -13.66 -7.73
N ALA A 448 -13.73 -12.51 -7.04
CA ALA A 448 -13.45 -12.45 -5.62
C ALA A 448 -14.46 -11.55 -4.89
N LYS A 449 -14.82 -11.96 -3.68
CA LYS A 449 -15.40 -11.08 -2.66
C LYS A 449 -14.38 -10.98 -1.54
N TRP A 450 -14.10 -9.76 -1.13
CA TRP A 450 -13.06 -9.52 -0.12
C TRP A 450 -13.57 -8.66 1.03
N ASP A 451 -13.00 -8.90 2.18
CA ASP A 451 -13.14 -8.10 3.40
C ASP A 451 -11.76 -8.01 4.05
N VAL A 452 -11.19 -6.83 4.04
CA VAL A 452 -9.86 -6.54 4.57
C VAL A 452 -10.00 -5.53 5.68
N ASN A 453 -9.52 -5.86 6.85
CA ASN A 453 -9.46 -4.91 7.96
C ASN A 453 -8.07 -4.85 8.54
N GLY A 454 -7.74 -3.72 9.12
CA GLY A 454 -6.45 -3.49 9.70
C GLY A 454 -6.40 -2.28 10.59
N ARG A 455 -5.30 -2.18 11.30
CA ARG A 455 -4.96 -1.05 12.16
C ARG A 455 -3.48 -0.77 12.02
N GLY A 456 -3.14 0.50 11.89
CA GLY A 456 -1.78 0.96 11.79
C GLY A 456 -1.58 2.27 12.53
N ARG A 457 -0.33 2.54 12.82
CA ARG A 457 0.14 3.82 13.32
C ARG A 457 1.42 4.21 12.63
N TRP A 458 1.64 5.50 12.53
CA TRP A 458 2.98 6.00 12.22
C TRP A 458 3.33 7.18 13.10
N GLN A 459 4.60 7.25 13.37
CA GLN A 459 5.18 8.21 14.26
C GLN A 459 6.54 8.57 13.70
N ASP A 460 6.66 9.77 13.13
CA ASP A 460 7.86 10.25 12.49
C ASP A 460 8.42 9.26 11.44
N LYS A 461 9.48 8.58 11.83
CA LYS A 461 10.24 7.66 10.99
C LYS A 461 9.74 6.22 11.06
N LEU A 462 8.86 5.90 12.01
CA LEU A 462 8.32 4.56 12.19
C LEU A 462 6.90 4.45 11.63
N ILE A 463 6.69 3.57 10.66
CA ILE A 463 5.37 3.11 10.22
C ILE A 463 5.18 1.70 10.72
N GLU A 464 4.11 1.46 11.44
CA GLU A 464 3.75 0.17 11.99
C GLU A 464 2.33 -0.23 11.57
N LEU A 465 2.21 -1.35 10.88
CA LEU A 465 0.95 -2.01 10.64
C LEU A 465 0.74 -3.03 11.77
N GLU A 466 -0.06 -2.65 12.76
CA GLU A 466 -0.24 -3.43 14.00
C GLU A 466 -1.05 -4.70 13.76
N SER A 467 -2.09 -4.59 12.94
CA SER A 467 -2.93 -5.73 12.58
C SER A 467 -3.39 -5.62 11.13
N LEU A 468 -3.50 -6.75 10.48
CA LEU A 468 -4.10 -6.89 9.15
C LEU A 468 -4.82 -8.24 9.11
N SER A 469 -6.06 -8.25 8.67
CA SER A 469 -6.80 -9.46 8.37
C SER A 469 -7.53 -9.27 7.05
N THR A 470 -7.28 -10.17 6.13
CA THR A 470 -8.03 -10.22 4.86
C THR A 470 -8.90 -11.44 4.86
N GLY A 471 -10.15 -11.29 4.42
CA GLY A 471 -11.07 -12.39 4.19
C GLY A 471 -11.52 -12.37 2.73
N PHE A 472 -11.37 -13.51 2.06
CA PHE A 472 -11.97 -13.77 0.76
C PHE A 472 -12.84 -15.00 0.92
N ASN A 473 -14.05 -15.00 0.35
CA ASN A 473 -14.89 -16.21 0.37
C ASN A 473 -14.28 -17.26 -0.57
N GLN A 474 -13.89 -16.82 -1.74
CA GLN A 474 -13.28 -17.66 -2.74
C GLN A 474 -12.44 -16.81 -3.71
N ILE A 475 -11.32 -17.35 -4.15
CA ILE A 475 -10.55 -16.83 -5.28
C ILE A 475 -10.48 -17.93 -6.32
N SER A 476 -10.99 -17.66 -7.52
CA SER A 476 -10.95 -18.58 -8.66
C SER A 476 -10.02 -18.01 -9.72
N TYR A 477 -9.04 -18.79 -10.12
CA TYR A 477 -8.09 -18.45 -11.17
C TYR A 477 -7.89 -19.64 -12.09
N ASP A 478 -8.32 -19.50 -13.35
CA ASP A 478 -8.28 -20.57 -14.34
C ASP A 478 -8.87 -21.89 -13.78
N SER A 479 -8.03 -22.89 -13.65
CA SER A 479 -8.38 -24.22 -13.14
C SER A 479 -8.27 -24.39 -11.60
N ILE A 480 -8.01 -23.30 -10.87
CA ILE A 480 -7.76 -23.32 -9.42
C ILE A 480 -8.81 -22.50 -8.68
N ASN A 481 -9.43 -23.10 -7.67
CA ASN A 481 -10.33 -22.41 -6.74
C ASN A 481 -9.79 -22.52 -5.32
N VAL A 482 -9.47 -21.37 -4.74
CA VAL A 482 -9.01 -21.26 -3.34
C VAL A 482 -10.17 -20.83 -2.47
N HIS A 483 -10.54 -21.65 -1.49
CA HIS A 483 -11.65 -21.40 -0.58
C HIS A 483 -11.17 -20.67 0.70
N ALA A 484 -11.88 -19.62 1.05
CA ALA A 484 -11.68 -18.79 2.23
C ALA A 484 -10.20 -18.46 2.53
N PRO A 485 -9.44 -17.93 1.55
CA PRO A 485 -8.08 -17.50 1.84
C PRO A 485 -8.07 -16.30 2.79
N ARG A 486 -7.23 -16.35 3.83
CA ARG A 486 -7.08 -15.28 4.83
C ARG A 486 -5.62 -14.98 5.08
N LEU A 487 -5.26 -13.72 4.91
CA LEU A 487 -3.97 -13.18 5.28
C LEU A 487 -4.09 -12.46 6.63
N MET A 488 -3.19 -12.75 7.56
CA MET A 488 -3.13 -12.12 8.86
C MET A 488 -1.68 -11.79 9.22
N LEU A 489 -1.47 -10.80 10.06
CA LEU A 489 -0.17 -10.58 10.67
C LEU A 489 0.00 -11.53 11.87
N GLU A 490 1.16 -12.18 11.97
CA GLU A 490 1.59 -12.88 13.20
C GLU A 490 2.38 -11.93 14.12
N THR A 491 3.13 -11.00 13.53
CA THR A 491 3.76 -9.88 14.20
C THR A 491 3.54 -8.61 13.39
N PRO A 492 3.47 -7.43 14.01
CA PRO A 492 3.33 -6.18 13.29
C PRO A 492 4.36 -6.02 12.18
N LEU A 493 3.94 -5.46 11.05
CA LEU A 493 4.87 -4.99 10.03
C LEU A 493 5.42 -3.64 10.47
N ARG A 494 6.73 -3.54 10.62
CA ARG A 494 7.43 -2.33 11.03
C ARG A 494 8.33 -1.85 9.92
N TRP A 495 8.21 -0.58 9.60
CA TRP A 495 9.08 0.10 8.68
C TRP A 495 9.70 1.32 9.34
N GLN A 496 10.99 1.22 9.64
CA GLN A 496 11.80 2.33 10.13
C GLN A 496 12.39 3.06 8.92
N ARG A 497 12.00 4.33 8.72
CA ARG A 497 12.43 5.17 7.59
C ARG A 497 13.70 5.96 7.88
N ASP A 498 14.44 5.64 8.93
CA ASP A 498 15.69 6.32 9.23
C ASP A 498 16.69 6.13 8.10
N THR A 499 17.26 7.24 7.59
CA THR A 499 18.23 7.22 6.50
C THR A 499 19.55 6.57 6.88
N SER A 500 19.91 6.57 8.18
CA SER A 500 21.12 5.95 8.69
C SER A 500 21.01 4.43 8.84
N ALA A 501 19.83 3.92 9.21
CA ALA A 501 19.57 2.50 9.44
C ALA A 501 18.14 2.11 9.07
N PRO A 502 17.74 2.18 7.78
CA PRO A 502 16.41 1.80 7.37
C PRO A 502 16.16 0.32 7.57
N SER A 503 15.00 -0.04 8.10
CA SER A 503 14.63 -1.44 8.32
C SER A 503 13.15 -1.68 8.08
N PHE A 504 12.84 -2.83 7.50
CA PHE A 504 11.48 -3.31 7.28
C PHE A 504 11.39 -4.76 7.74
N SER A 505 10.44 -5.07 8.61
CA SER A 505 10.30 -6.41 9.15
C SER A 505 8.87 -6.72 9.59
N GLY A 506 8.53 -8.00 9.62
CA GLY A 506 7.26 -8.51 10.14
C GLY A 506 7.02 -9.96 9.77
N LYS A 507 5.93 -10.53 10.28
CA LYS A 507 5.54 -11.91 9.99
C LYS A 507 4.09 -11.97 9.54
N LEU A 508 3.87 -12.66 8.43
CA LEU A 508 2.58 -12.88 7.80
C LEU A 508 2.16 -14.34 7.91
N LYS A 509 0.88 -14.56 8.00
CA LYS A 509 0.26 -15.87 7.95
C LYS A 509 -0.89 -15.85 6.95
N LEU A 510 -0.77 -16.67 5.92
CA LEU A 510 -1.83 -16.92 4.96
C LEU A 510 -2.43 -18.29 5.24
N LYS A 511 -3.76 -18.34 5.36
CA LYS A 511 -4.51 -19.59 5.52
C LYS A 511 -5.48 -19.75 4.36
N ALA A 512 -5.64 -20.97 3.88
CA ALA A 512 -6.72 -21.36 2.96
C ALA A 512 -7.41 -22.60 3.55
N GLN A 513 -8.74 -22.67 3.45
CA GLN A 513 -9.48 -23.83 3.95
C GLN A 513 -9.29 -25.04 3.04
N GLN A 514 -9.33 -24.81 1.75
CA GLN A 514 -9.15 -25.82 0.72
C GLN A 514 -8.79 -25.14 -0.60
N THR A 515 -8.05 -25.82 -1.43
CA THR A 515 -7.82 -25.40 -2.81
C THR A 515 -8.25 -26.56 -3.71
N THR A 516 -9.23 -26.33 -4.59
CA THR A 516 -9.73 -27.32 -5.54
C THR A 516 -9.21 -27.04 -6.94
N PHE A 517 -8.95 -28.11 -7.69
CA PHE A 517 -8.48 -28.04 -9.07
C PHE A 517 -9.59 -28.52 -10.00
N SER A 518 -9.65 -28.00 -11.21
CA SER A 518 -10.62 -28.45 -12.23
C SER A 518 -10.42 -29.93 -12.59
N SER A 519 -9.24 -30.47 -12.37
CA SER A 519 -8.92 -31.90 -12.51
C SER A 519 -9.59 -32.79 -11.47
N GLY A 520 -10.34 -32.25 -10.49
CA GLY A 520 -11.04 -32.96 -9.44
C GLY A 520 -10.22 -33.20 -8.17
N GLY A 521 -8.92 -32.94 -8.18
CA GLY A 521 -8.09 -32.99 -6.96
C GLY A 521 -8.22 -31.76 -6.09
N HIS A 522 -7.76 -31.88 -4.87
CA HIS A 522 -7.77 -30.78 -3.92
C HIS A 522 -6.51 -30.74 -3.03
N LEU A 523 -6.08 -29.52 -2.67
CA LEU A 523 -5.07 -29.33 -1.64
C LEU A 523 -5.79 -29.20 -0.29
N PRO A 524 -5.36 -29.94 0.75
CA PRO A 524 -5.90 -29.81 2.09
C PRO A 524 -5.74 -28.39 2.66
N PRO A 525 -6.35 -28.09 3.84
CA PRO A 525 -6.18 -26.81 4.49
C PRO A 525 -4.72 -26.41 4.59
N ALA A 526 -4.39 -25.26 4.01
CA ALA A 526 -3.01 -24.83 3.87
C ALA A 526 -2.70 -23.59 4.73
N ILE A 527 -1.51 -23.58 5.30
CA ILE A 527 -0.97 -22.46 6.08
C ILE A 527 0.41 -22.10 5.52
N LEU A 528 0.52 -20.86 5.04
CA LEU A 528 1.79 -20.26 4.65
C LEU A 528 2.18 -19.23 5.71
N ARG A 529 3.34 -19.40 6.32
CA ARG A 529 3.96 -18.41 7.21
C ARG A 529 5.14 -17.78 6.51
N LEU A 530 5.20 -16.46 6.52
CA LEU A 530 6.25 -15.66 5.89
C LEU A 530 6.85 -14.71 6.91
N ALA A 531 8.16 -14.68 7.01
CA ALA A 531 8.93 -13.64 7.69
C ALA A 531 9.53 -12.71 6.65
N LEU A 532 9.31 -11.42 6.81
CA LEU A 532 9.81 -10.36 5.95
C LEU A 532 10.96 -9.64 6.65
N ASN A 533 12.02 -9.35 5.92
CA ASN A 533 13.17 -8.60 6.42
C ASN A 533 13.83 -7.82 5.29
N GLY A 534 14.03 -6.52 5.47
CA GLY A 534 14.61 -5.67 4.44
C GLY A 534 14.90 -4.26 4.92
N ARG A 535 15.12 -3.38 3.97
CA ARG A 535 15.31 -1.94 4.23
C ARG A 535 14.00 -1.17 4.20
N ASP A 536 13.14 -1.51 3.27
CA ASP A 536 11.85 -0.83 3.03
C ASP A 536 10.85 -1.79 2.38
N PRO A 537 9.57 -1.43 2.28
CA PRO A 537 8.56 -2.24 1.61
C PRO A 537 8.80 -2.47 0.12
N GLY A 538 9.64 -1.68 -0.52
CA GLY A 538 10.06 -1.86 -1.92
C GLY A 538 11.24 -2.81 -2.08
N SER A 539 11.97 -3.14 -1.00
CA SER A 539 13.14 -4.02 -1.06
C SER A 539 13.30 -4.86 0.19
N PHE A 540 12.85 -6.10 0.11
CA PHE A 540 12.91 -7.03 1.23
C PHE A 540 13.16 -8.49 0.81
N LEU A 541 13.63 -9.27 1.75
CA LEU A 541 13.70 -10.71 1.70
C LEU A 541 12.49 -11.32 2.38
N LEU A 542 12.01 -12.43 1.87
CA LEU A 542 10.98 -13.24 2.49
C LEU A 542 11.50 -14.67 2.73
N GLN A 543 11.19 -15.20 3.88
CA GLN A 543 11.44 -16.59 4.24
C GLN A 543 10.16 -17.18 4.80
N GLY A 544 9.86 -18.40 4.41
CA GLY A 544 8.63 -18.97 4.91
C GLY A 544 8.52 -20.49 4.78
N THR A 545 7.41 -20.96 5.28
CA THR A 545 7.02 -22.36 5.20
C THR A 545 5.56 -22.48 4.82
N LEU A 546 5.28 -23.32 3.82
CA LEU A 546 3.93 -23.74 3.45
C LEU A 546 3.69 -25.13 3.99
N GLN A 547 2.59 -25.30 4.68
CA GLN A 547 2.14 -26.58 5.22
C GLN A 547 0.66 -26.80 4.88
N ALA A 548 0.36 -27.94 4.31
CA ALA A 548 -0.99 -28.37 3.99
C ALA A 548 -1.13 -29.83 4.44
N SER A 549 -1.21 -30.05 5.75
CA SER A 549 -1.17 -31.40 6.34
C SER A 549 -2.11 -32.37 5.65
N PRO A 550 -1.61 -33.55 5.23
CA PRO A 550 -0.29 -34.15 5.52
C PRO A 550 0.87 -33.67 4.65
N ILE A 551 0.66 -32.78 3.69
CA ILE A 551 1.70 -32.25 2.78
C ILE A 551 2.49 -31.15 3.49
N GLY A 552 3.79 -31.18 3.39
CA GLY A 552 4.67 -30.14 3.89
C GLY A 552 5.67 -30.59 4.96
N PRO A 553 6.48 -29.67 5.47
CA PRO A 553 6.56 -28.26 5.11
C PRO A 553 7.35 -28.00 3.81
N VAL A 554 6.85 -27.09 2.98
CA VAL A 554 7.62 -26.55 1.86
C VAL A 554 8.32 -25.27 2.31
N ARG A 555 9.61 -25.17 2.11
CA ARG A 555 10.40 -23.99 2.47
C ARG A 555 10.42 -23.02 1.30
N LEU A 556 10.20 -21.75 1.61
CA LEU A 556 10.14 -20.66 0.65
C LEU A 556 11.19 -19.60 0.99
N TYR A 557 11.89 -19.13 -0.02
CA TYR A 557 12.82 -18.03 0.08
C TYR A 557 12.54 -17.09 -1.09
N GLY A 558 12.54 -15.81 -0.86
CA GLY A 558 12.29 -14.85 -1.91
C GLY A 558 12.92 -13.49 -1.62
N ARG A 559 13.02 -12.71 -2.67
CA ARG A 559 13.47 -11.32 -2.66
C ARG A 559 12.55 -10.48 -3.53
N TRP A 560 12.07 -9.41 -2.96
CA TRP A 560 11.36 -8.34 -3.66
C TRP A 560 12.28 -7.15 -3.84
N ASP A 561 12.34 -6.56 -5.03
CA ASP A 561 13.18 -5.40 -5.36
C ASP A 561 12.37 -4.20 -5.86
N GLY A 562 11.07 -4.16 -5.56
CA GLY A 562 10.14 -3.11 -5.99
C GLY A 562 9.50 -3.34 -7.37
N GLN A 563 10.13 -4.12 -8.22
CA GLN A 563 9.65 -4.43 -9.56
C GLN A 563 9.56 -5.92 -9.85
N ARG A 564 10.40 -6.71 -9.21
CA ARG A 564 10.56 -8.14 -9.47
C ARG A 564 10.58 -8.95 -8.19
N LEU A 565 9.72 -9.95 -8.13
CA LEU A 565 9.77 -10.99 -7.12
C LEU A 565 10.58 -12.18 -7.65
N ARG A 566 11.67 -12.52 -7.00
CA ARG A 566 12.44 -13.74 -7.24
C ARG A 566 12.31 -14.65 -6.05
N GLY A 567 12.09 -15.92 -6.27
CA GLY A 567 11.94 -16.84 -5.17
C GLY A 567 12.40 -18.26 -5.51
N GLN A 568 12.53 -19.03 -4.45
CA GLN A 568 12.82 -20.46 -4.48
C GLN A 568 11.88 -21.17 -3.53
N ALA A 569 11.38 -22.29 -3.95
CA ALA A 569 10.59 -23.21 -3.16
C ALA A 569 11.30 -24.55 -3.10
N TRP A 570 11.38 -25.11 -1.93
CA TRP A 570 12.04 -26.40 -1.70
C TRP A 570 11.14 -27.32 -0.90
N TRP A 571 10.80 -28.44 -1.52
CA TRP A 571 10.10 -29.56 -0.93
C TRP A 571 11.15 -30.58 -0.45
N PRO A 572 11.38 -30.72 0.84
CA PRO A 572 12.19 -31.79 1.35
C PRO A 572 11.55 -33.14 0.99
N GLN A 573 12.31 -34.21 1.05
CA GLN A 573 11.82 -35.55 0.73
C GLN A 573 10.63 -35.91 1.63
N GLN A 574 9.52 -36.27 0.99
CA GLN A 574 8.26 -36.62 1.66
C GLN A 574 7.72 -37.92 1.06
N SER A 575 6.89 -38.63 1.84
CA SER A 575 6.14 -39.77 1.28
C SER A 575 5.25 -39.31 0.15
N LEU A 576 5.23 -40.03 -0.94
CA LEU A 576 4.34 -39.75 -2.08
C LEU A 576 2.86 -39.89 -1.70
N THR A 577 2.53 -40.74 -0.73
CA THR A 577 1.16 -40.95 -0.23
C THR A 577 0.48 -39.71 0.29
N VAL A 578 1.24 -38.71 0.80
CA VAL A 578 0.68 -37.46 1.31
C VAL A 578 0.04 -36.61 0.22
N PHE A 579 0.38 -36.87 -1.06
CA PHE A 579 -0.15 -36.16 -2.22
C PHE A 579 -1.43 -36.80 -2.80
N GLN A 580 -1.94 -37.87 -2.18
CA GLN A 580 -3.19 -38.53 -2.59
C GLN A 580 -4.36 -37.55 -2.81
N PRO A 581 -4.58 -36.51 -1.96
CA PRO A 581 -5.69 -35.58 -2.17
C PRO A 581 -5.57 -34.74 -3.45
N LEU A 582 -4.37 -34.61 -4.03
CA LEU A 582 -4.18 -33.88 -5.29
C LEU A 582 -4.67 -34.66 -6.52
N LEU A 583 -4.89 -35.97 -6.38
CA LEU A 583 -5.47 -36.78 -7.43
C LEU A 583 -6.99 -36.69 -7.38
N SER A 584 -7.63 -36.63 -8.54
CA SER A 584 -9.08 -36.72 -8.63
C SER A 584 -9.58 -38.10 -8.18
N ASP A 585 -10.63 -38.13 -7.40
CA ASP A 585 -11.31 -39.39 -7.01
C ASP A 585 -11.85 -40.15 -8.22
N ASP A 586 -12.21 -39.47 -9.32
CA ASP A 586 -12.69 -40.07 -10.56
C ASP A 586 -11.64 -40.96 -11.22
N LEU A 587 -10.36 -40.68 -11.00
CA LEU A 587 -9.26 -41.51 -11.54
C LEU A 587 -9.16 -42.86 -10.82
N LYS A 588 -9.81 -43.04 -9.67
CA LYS A 588 -9.74 -44.23 -8.82
C LYS A 588 -8.33 -44.73 -8.59
N MET A 589 -7.35 -43.77 -8.55
CA MET A 589 -5.93 -44.02 -8.36
C MET A 589 -5.58 -43.93 -6.88
N LYS A 590 -4.81 -44.92 -6.37
CA LYS A 590 -4.33 -44.91 -5.00
C LYS A 590 -2.83 -44.99 -4.95
N ILE A 591 -2.22 -43.95 -4.38
CA ILE A 591 -0.77 -43.93 -4.14
C ILE A 591 -0.48 -44.87 -2.98
N GLN A 592 0.40 -45.85 -3.19
CA GLN A 592 0.76 -46.87 -2.18
C GLN A 592 2.10 -46.58 -1.51
N GLY A 593 3.04 -45.95 -2.23
CA GLY A 593 4.39 -45.71 -1.71
C GLY A 593 5.24 -44.85 -2.61
N GLY A 594 6.47 -44.66 -2.18
CA GLY A 594 7.43 -43.80 -2.86
C GLY A 594 7.70 -42.50 -2.12
N THR A 595 8.65 -41.76 -2.62
CA THR A 595 9.02 -40.44 -2.07
C THR A 595 9.09 -39.39 -3.16
N LEU A 596 8.77 -38.15 -2.80
CA LEU A 596 8.90 -36.96 -3.65
C LEU A 596 9.84 -35.95 -2.97
N LYS A 597 10.76 -35.42 -3.75
CA LYS A 597 11.50 -34.20 -3.44
C LYS A 597 11.41 -33.24 -4.62
N ALA A 598 11.32 -31.95 -4.35
CA ALA A 598 11.22 -30.95 -5.42
C ALA A 598 11.92 -29.64 -5.04
N GLN A 599 12.43 -28.98 -6.05
CA GLN A 599 12.98 -27.65 -5.98
C GLN A 599 12.49 -26.82 -7.14
N MET A 600 12.09 -25.60 -6.88
CA MET A 600 11.62 -24.67 -7.92
C MET A 600 12.18 -23.28 -7.63
N ALA A 601 12.57 -22.58 -8.66
CA ALA A 601 12.87 -21.15 -8.63
C ALA A 601 11.90 -20.41 -9.55
N PHE A 602 11.49 -19.22 -9.16
CA PHE A 602 10.61 -18.39 -9.97
C PHE A 602 11.03 -16.93 -9.95
N SER A 603 10.65 -16.22 -10.98
CA SER A 603 10.80 -14.77 -11.12
C SER A 603 9.56 -14.22 -11.77
N ALA A 604 8.92 -13.27 -11.12
CA ALA A 604 7.74 -12.57 -11.61
C ALA A 604 8.01 -11.06 -11.61
N ALA A 605 7.74 -10.39 -12.73
CA ALA A 605 7.88 -8.94 -12.86
C ALA A 605 6.73 -8.39 -13.71
N SER A 606 6.30 -7.18 -13.38
CA SER A 606 5.29 -6.49 -14.19
C SER A 606 5.79 -6.31 -15.64
N GLY A 607 4.93 -6.63 -16.61
CA GLY A 607 5.27 -6.54 -18.05
C GLY A 607 6.22 -7.60 -18.59
N GLN A 608 6.83 -8.43 -17.74
CA GLN A 608 7.71 -9.53 -18.17
C GLN A 608 7.13 -10.93 -17.90
N GLY A 609 5.98 -10.98 -17.21
CA GLY A 609 5.31 -12.22 -16.86
C GLY A 609 6.06 -13.07 -15.82
N LEU A 610 5.66 -14.34 -15.76
CA LEU A 610 6.23 -15.35 -14.86
C LEU A 610 7.29 -16.17 -15.60
N ALA A 611 8.47 -16.28 -15.00
CA ALA A 611 9.48 -17.26 -15.38
C ALA A 611 9.73 -18.21 -14.21
N THR A 612 9.73 -19.51 -14.48
CA THR A 612 9.99 -20.50 -13.43
C THR A 612 10.84 -21.66 -14.00
N GLY A 613 11.53 -22.32 -13.11
CA GLY A 613 12.26 -23.51 -13.43
C GLY A 613 12.49 -24.36 -12.20
N GLY A 614 12.60 -25.65 -12.38
CA GLY A 614 12.71 -26.54 -11.25
C GLY A 614 13.15 -27.95 -11.64
N HIS A 615 13.22 -28.76 -10.60
CA HIS A 615 13.54 -30.15 -10.70
C HIS A 615 12.73 -30.94 -9.67
N TRP A 616 11.88 -31.82 -10.15
CA TRP A 616 11.04 -32.68 -9.32
C TRP A 616 11.52 -34.12 -9.48
N VAL A 617 11.60 -34.83 -8.40
CA VAL A 617 12.07 -36.22 -8.38
C VAL A 617 11.14 -37.07 -7.53
N VAL A 618 10.57 -38.07 -8.15
CA VAL A 618 9.89 -39.18 -7.49
C VAL A 618 10.82 -40.39 -7.50
N ALA A 619 10.93 -41.06 -6.37
CA ALA A 619 11.70 -42.27 -6.26
C ALA A 619 10.83 -43.39 -5.68
N ASP A 620 10.96 -44.58 -6.29
CA ASP A 620 10.28 -45.82 -5.94
C ASP A 620 8.76 -45.68 -5.77
N GLY A 621 8.14 -44.87 -6.64
CA GLY A 621 6.70 -44.60 -6.64
C GLY A 621 5.90 -45.88 -6.90
N SER A 622 4.84 -46.07 -6.10
CA SER A 622 3.93 -47.22 -6.28
C SER A 622 2.50 -46.74 -6.25
N MET A 623 1.69 -47.18 -7.19
CA MET A 623 0.33 -46.71 -7.42
C MET A 623 -0.59 -47.84 -7.86
N LEU A 624 -1.76 -47.90 -7.25
CA LEU A 624 -2.84 -48.80 -7.68
C LEU A 624 -3.84 -48.03 -8.52
N MET A 625 -4.15 -48.55 -9.67
CA MET A 625 -5.18 -48.08 -10.60
C MET A 625 -6.23 -49.19 -10.77
N PRO A 626 -7.43 -48.92 -11.29
CA PRO A 626 -8.50 -49.93 -11.38
C PRO A 626 -8.08 -51.26 -12.00
N ASP A 627 -7.24 -51.22 -13.04
CA ASP A 627 -6.82 -52.39 -13.75
C ASP A 627 -5.28 -52.57 -13.81
N ASN A 628 -4.55 -51.69 -13.11
CA ASN A 628 -3.09 -51.66 -13.17
C ASN A 628 -2.47 -51.42 -11.80
N GLU A 629 -1.37 -52.09 -11.55
CA GLU A 629 -0.51 -51.82 -10.40
C GLU A 629 0.87 -51.37 -10.92
N ILE A 630 1.24 -50.11 -10.57
CA ILE A 630 2.56 -49.58 -10.90
C ILE A 630 3.49 -49.74 -9.71
N LYS A 631 4.68 -50.28 -9.92
CA LYS A 631 5.72 -50.49 -8.91
C LYS A 631 7.06 -49.95 -9.33
N GLY A 632 7.70 -49.27 -8.40
CA GLY A 632 9.06 -48.80 -8.58
C GLY A 632 9.19 -47.74 -9.68
N ALA A 633 8.33 -46.74 -9.66
CA ALA A 633 8.37 -45.61 -10.59
C ALA A 633 9.37 -44.55 -10.09
N ASP A 634 10.44 -44.37 -10.84
CA ASP A 634 11.38 -43.27 -10.69
C ASP A 634 11.12 -42.25 -11.80
N PHE A 635 10.82 -41.00 -11.40
CA PHE A 635 10.49 -39.92 -12.29
C PHE A 635 11.31 -38.67 -11.96
N SER A 636 11.99 -38.11 -12.93
CA SER A 636 12.77 -36.89 -12.84
C SER A 636 12.30 -35.87 -13.86
N LEU A 637 11.84 -34.70 -13.40
CA LEU A 637 11.27 -33.62 -14.20
C LEU A 637 12.08 -32.33 -14.03
N PRO A 638 13.17 -32.13 -14.77
CA PRO A 638 13.80 -30.84 -14.93
C PRO A 638 13.03 -29.99 -15.94
N PHE A 639 12.60 -28.80 -15.55
CA PHE A 639 11.81 -27.93 -16.43
C PHE A 639 12.18 -26.47 -16.28
N ARG A 640 11.86 -25.69 -17.32
CA ARG A 640 11.81 -24.23 -17.33
C ARG A 640 10.54 -23.77 -18.02
N PHE A 641 9.96 -22.68 -17.50
CA PHE A 641 8.82 -22.00 -18.09
C PHE A 641 9.15 -20.53 -18.25
N ARG A 642 8.98 -20.00 -19.44
CA ARG A 642 9.18 -18.60 -19.76
C ARG A 642 8.41 -18.24 -21.03
N ASN A 643 7.82 -17.05 -21.08
CA ASN A 643 7.08 -16.54 -22.24
C ASN A 643 6.01 -17.54 -22.75
N ASN A 644 5.21 -18.09 -21.83
CA ASN A 644 4.19 -19.12 -22.10
C ASN A 644 4.70 -20.40 -22.76
N GLN A 645 5.99 -20.67 -22.67
CA GLN A 645 6.60 -21.89 -23.21
C GLN A 645 7.26 -22.69 -22.09
N TRP A 646 7.03 -23.99 -22.12
CA TRP A 646 7.73 -24.95 -21.29
C TRP A 646 8.95 -25.47 -22.03
N TYR A 647 10.06 -25.56 -21.35
CA TYR A 647 11.23 -26.27 -21.80
C TYR A 647 11.56 -27.39 -20.84
N PHE A 648 11.50 -28.62 -21.32
CA PHE A 648 11.81 -29.82 -20.56
C PHE A 648 13.25 -30.23 -20.81
N GLY A 649 13.94 -30.69 -19.76
CA GLY A 649 15.28 -31.24 -19.92
C GLY A 649 16.43 -30.25 -19.93
N ALA A 650 16.31 -29.14 -19.15
CA ALA A 650 17.33 -28.08 -19.11
C ALA A 650 18.74 -28.53 -18.65
N ARG A 651 18.83 -29.56 -17.82
CA ARG A 651 20.09 -30.11 -17.27
C ARG A 651 20.20 -31.62 -17.39
N GLY A 652 19.40 -32.20 -18.22
CA GLY A 652 19.23 -33.61 -18.44
C GLY A 652 17.78 -33.90 -18.85
N PRO A 653 17.46 -34.94 -19.57
CA PRO A 653 16.10 -35.22 -20.00
C PRO A 653 15.15 -35.41 -18.82
N VAL A 654 13.86 -35.12 -19.03
CA VAL A 654 12.81 -35.68 -18.17
C VAL A 654 12.90 -37.18 -18.31
N SER A 655 13.06 -37.88 -17.22
CA SER A 655 13.25 -39.33 -17.24
C SER A 655 12.17 -40.05 -16.47
N LEU A 656 11.62 -41.08 -17.08
CA LEU A 656 10.69 -42.01 -16.47
C LEU A 656 11.29 -43.41 -16.51
N ARG A 657 11.32 -44.05 -15.35
CA ARG A 657 11.76 -45.44 -15.19
C ARG A 657 10.75 -46.13 -14.29
N ILE A 658 10.14 -47.22 -14.76
CA ILE A 658 9.17 -47.99 -13.99
C ILE A 658 9.66 -49.43 -13.96
N LYS A 659 9.77 -50.03 -12.79
CA LYS A 659 10.22 -51.42 -12.67
C LYS A 659 9.18 -52.37 -13.24
N GLU A 660 7.92 -52.19 -12.88
CA GLU A 660 6.86 -53.09 -13.26
C GLU A 660 5.50 -52.36 -13.33
N ILE A 661 4.76 -52.65 -14.36
CA ILE A 661 3.31 -52.39 -14.45
C ILE A 661 2.61 -53.74 -14.60
N LYS A 662 1.79 -54.08 -13.63
CA LYS A 662 0.94 -55.29 -13.68
C LYS A 662 -0.41 -54.93 -14.22
N ASN A 663 -0.78 -55.58 -15.27
CA ASN A 663 -2.09 -55.57 -15.88
C ASN A 663 -2.40 -57.03 -16.26
N GLN A 664 -3.16 -57.25 -17.31
CA GLN A 664 -3.40 -58.60 -17.88
C GLN A 664 -2.07 -59.29 -18.27
N PHE A 665 -1.02 -58.51 -18.56
CA PHE A 665 0.35 -58.98 -18.76
C PHE A 665 1.32 -58.03 -18.06
N ALA A 666 2.45 -58.54 -17.61
CA ALA A 666 3.46 -57.75 -16.94
C ALA A 666 4.30 -56.92 -17.94
N LEU A 667 4.36 -55.63 -17.76
CA LEU A 667 5.32 -54.75 -18.42
C LEU A 667 6.44 -54.44 -17.45
N GLN A 668 7.67 -54.63 -17.89
CA GLN A 668 8.83 -54.49 -17.00
C GLN A 668 9.88 -53.56 -17.62
N ASN A 669 10.68 -52.95 -16.76
CA ASN A 669 11.79 -52.09 -17.15
C ASN A 669 11.37 -50.98 -18.16
N ILE A 670 10.25 -50.31 -17.88
CA ILE A 670 9.75 -49.25 -18.74
C ILE A 670 10.68 -48.04 -18.61
N THR A 671 11.11 -47.51 -19.72
CA THR A 671 11.96 -46.34 -19.85
C THR A 671 11.37 -45.34 -20.84
N ALA A 672 11.51 -44.04 -20.54
CA ALA A 672 11.21 -42.96 -21.45
C ALA A 672 11.96 -41.69 -21.03
N ASP A 673 12.48 -40.94 -21.98
CA ASP A 673 13.16 -39.68 -21.77
C ASP A 673 12.54 -38.63 -22.70
N LEU A 674 12.19 -37.46 -22.13
CA LEU A 674 11.57 -36.35 -22.85
C LEU A 674 12.45 -35.11 -22.75
N GLN A 675 12.65 -34.41 -23.89
CA GLN A 675 13.40 -33.16 -23.94
C GLN A 675 12.83 -32.25 -25.03
N GLY A 676 12.80 -30.95 -24.79
CA GLY A 676 12.36 -29.96 -25.78
C GLY A 676 11.32 -29.01 -25.27
N TRP A 677 10.58 -28.43 -26.19
CA TRP A 677 9.66 -27.32 -25.94
C TRP A 677 8.19 -27.73 -26.04
N TYR A 678 7.35 -27.09 -25.22
CA TYR A 678 5.90 -27.23 -25.33
C TYR A 678 5.24 -25.84 -25.10
N PRO A 679 4.34 -25.37 -25.96
CA PRO A 679 3.98 -25.99 -27.24
C PRO A 679 5.19 -26.12 -28.19
N TRP A 680 5.22 -27.22 -28.97
CA TRP A 680 6.31 -27.45 -29.91
C TRP A 680 6.12 -26.69 -31.23
N SER A 681 7.23 -26.47 -31.92
CA SER A 681 7.27 -25.90 -33.29
C SER A 681 8.45 -26.45 -34.06
N LYS A 682 8.54 -26.15 -35.34
CA LYS A 682 9.70 -26.59 -36.19
C LYS A 682 11.03 -26.05 -35.66
N SER A 683 11.03 -24.83 -35.10
CA SER A 683 12.22 -24.20 -34.47
C SER A 683 12.44 -24.65 -33.02
N HIS A 684 11.41 -25.11 -32.36
CA HIS A 684 11.42 -25.53 -30.94
C HIS A 684 10.76 -26.92 -30.81
N PRO A 685 11.43 -27.99 -31.21
CA PRO A 685 10.84 -29.31 -31.19
C PRO A 685 10.79 -29.92 -29.79
N LEU A 686 9.85 -30.85 -29.60
CA LEU A 686 9.79 -31.75 -28.45
C LEU A 686 10.22 -33.15 -28.89
N ARG A 687 11.14 -33.75 -28.16
CA ARG A 687 11.72 -35.07 -28.47
C ARG A 687 11.51 -36.05 -27.34
N LEU A 688 10.89 -37.18 -27.64
CA LEU A 688 10.80 -38.36 -26.80
C LEU A 688 11.85 -39.39 -27.30
N SER A 689 12.65 -39.89 -26.38
CA SER A 689 13.74 -40.82 -26.71
C SER A 689 13.87 -41.89 -25.63
N ASN A 690 14.70 -42.90 -25.90
CA ASN A 690 14.99 -43.99 -24.98
C ASN A 690 13.71 -44.69 -24.46
N VAL A 691 12.71 -44.81 -25.31
CA VAL A 691 11.47 -45.51 -24.99
C VAL A 691 11.68 -47.00 -25.13
N GLY A 692 11.42 -47.71 -24.05
CA GLY A 692 11.59 -49.16 -24.06
C GLY A 692 10.86 -49.83 -22.92
N MET A 693 10.53 -51.09 -23.09
CA MET A 693 10.01 -51.97 -22.06
C MET A 693 10.21 -53.44 -22.42
N ALA A 694 10.21 -54.26 -21.41
CA ALA A 694 10.06 -55.69 -21.57
C ALA A 694 8.57 -56.08 -21.52
N VAL A 695 8.09 -56.78 -22.48
CA VAL A 695 6.69 -57.11 -22.62
C VAL A 695 6.56 -58.45 -23.36
N LEU A 696 5.66 -59.33 -22.89
CA LEU A 696 5.34 -60.61 -23.51
C LEU A 696 6.59 -61.43 -23.84
N GLY A 697 7.50 -61.61 -22.88
CA GLY A 697 8.76 -62.33 -23.01
C GLY A 697 9.80 -61.70 -23.93
N GLY A 698 9.44 -60.63 -24.64
CA GLY A 698 10.30 -59.88 -25.53
C GLY A 698 10.57 -58.47 -25.08
N LYS A 699 10.90 -57.58 -26.02
CA LYS A 699 11.22 -56.18 -25.76
C LYS A 699 10.53 -55.29 -26.81
N MET A 700 10.03 -54.17 -26.32
CA MET A 700 9.60 -53.04 -27.14
C MET A 700 10.61 -51.91 -27.03
N ARG A 701 10.98 -51.29 -28.13
CA ARG A 701 11.86 -50.12 -28.17
C ARG A 701 11.38 -49.15 -29.23
N MET A 702 11.47 -47.87 -28.92
CA MET A 702 11.33 -46.78 -29.89
C MET A 702 12.56 -45.90 -29.79
N GLU A 703 13.20 -45.62 -30.91
CA GLU A 703 14.47 -44.88 -30.93
C GLU A 703 14.27 -43.43 -30.56
N SER A 704 13.43 -42.71 -31.29
CA SER A 704 13.07 -41.36 -31.00
C SER A 704 11.75 -40.97 -31.67
N LEU A 705 11.00 -40.09 -31.05
CA LEU A 705 9.84 -39.40 -31.61
C LEU A 705 10.09 -37.90 -31.44
N GLN A 706 10.03 -37.16 -32.52
CA GLN A 706 10.17 -35.71 -32.50
C GLN A 706 8.90 -35.05 -32.98
N MET A 707 8.42 -34.05 -32.23
CA MET A 707 7.26 -33.26 -32.58
C MET A 707 7.65 -31.81 -32.92
N PRO A 708 7.14 -31.21 -34.02
CA PRO A 708 6.35 -31.87 -35.06
C PRO A 708 7.18 -32.90 -35.81
N GLN A 709 6.51 -33.97 -36.31
CA GLN A 709 7.19 -35.06 -36.99
C GLN A 709 7.59 -34.63 -38.40
N THR A 710 8.82 -34.97 -38.76
CA THR A 710 9.33 -34.95 -40.16
C THR A 710 9.63 -36.33 -40.64
N GLU A 711 9.77 -37.27 -39.70
CA GLU A 711 10.10 -38.69 -39.95
C GLU A 711 9.28 -39.57 -39.02
N ALA A 712 9.02 -40.79 -39.46
CA ALA A 712 8.30 -41.77 -38.65
C ALA A 712 9.09 -42.15 -37.38
N ALA A 713 8.43 -42.21 -36.23
CA ALA A 713 9.01 -42.78 -35.04
C ALA A 713 8.96 -44.30 -35.11
N THR A 714 10.13 -44.93 -35.23
CA THR A 714 10.19 -46.37 -35.43
C THR A 714 10.05 -47.12 -34.10
N LEU A 715 8.89 -47.78 -33.93
CA LEU A 715 8.65 -48.72 -32.84
C LEU A 715 9.10 -50.14 -33.26
N ARG A 716 9.97 -50.75 -32.48
CA ARG A 716 10.46 -52.10 -32.71
C ARG A 716 9.96 -53.02 -31.59
N LEU A 717 9.31 -54.10 -31.99
CA LEU A 717 8.99 -55.23 -31.12
C LEU A 717 10.01 -56.35 -31.41
N ILE A 718 10.68 -56.83 -30.40
CA ILE A 718 11.78 -57.74 -30.55
C ILE A 718 11.48 -58.98 -29.72
N ASN A 719 11.38 -60.12 -30.40
CA ASN A 719 11.26 -61.42 -29.77
C ASN A 719 10.03 -61.60 -28.89
N ILE A 720 8.88 -61.02 -29.32
CA ILE A 720 7.59 -61.08 -28.59
C ILE A 720 7.09 -62.54 -28.64
N SER A 721 6.81 -63.10 -27.46
CA SER A 721 6.28 -64.46 -27.32
C SER A 721 4.80 -64.52 -27.70
N MET A 722 4.50 -65.32 -28.70
CA MET A 722 3.12 -65.55 -29.13
C MET A 722 2.30 -66.30 -28.06
N SER A 723 2.92 -67.21 -27.32
CA SER A 723 2.26 -67.91 -26.22
C SER A 723 1.81 -66.94 -25.09
N GLU A 724 2.66 -65.97 -24.73
CA GLU A 724 2.30 -64.97 -23.70
C GLU A 724 1.22 -64.02 -24.26
N LEU A 725 1.32 -63.60 -25.53
CA LEU A 725 0.34 -62.76 -26.19
C LEU A 725 -1.05 -63.42 -26.18
N ILE A 726 -1.11 -64.65 -26.65
CA ILE A 726 -2.35 -65.42 -26.70
C ILE A 726 -2.92 -65.67 -25.29
N THR A 727 -2.08 -65.98 -24.32
CA THR A 727 -2.47 -66.17 -22.94
C THR A 727 -3.09 -64.86 -22.34
N ALA A 728 -2.54 -63.72 -22.72
CA ALA A 728 -3.03 -62.42 -22.28
C ALA A 728 -4.40 -62.06 -22.91
N ILE A 729 -4.55 -62.32 -24.21
CA ILE A 729 -5.79 -62.06 -24.98
C ILE A 729 -6.88 -63.08 -24.61
N ARG A 730 -6.50 -64.32 -24.20
CA ARG A 730 -7.40 -65.42 -23.81
C ARG A 730 -8.39 -65.84 -24.91
N PRO A 731 -8.02 -65.92 -26.15
CA PRO A 731 -8.92 -66.48 -27.15
C PRO A 731 -9.20 -67.95 -26.82
N LYS A 732 -10.46 -68.37 -26.74
CA LYS A 732 -10.82 -69.74 -26.37
C LYS A 732 -10.52 -70.76 -27.48
N GLN A 733 -10.27 -70.27 -28.70
CA GLN A 733 -10.23 -71.11 -29.89
C GLN A 733 -8.84 -71.28 -30.52
N ILE A 734 -7.85 -70.49 -30.06
CA ILE A 734 -6.52 -70.49 -30.69
C ILE A 734 -5.42 -70.58 -29.65
N ALA A 735 -4.47 -71.40 -29.83
CA ALA A 735 -3.19 -71.43 -29.13
C ALA A 735 -2.05 -71.22 -30.13
N MET A 736 -1.09 -70.37 -29.72
CA MET A 736 0.10 -70.09 -30.53
C MET A 736 1.34 -70.14 -29.66
N SER A 737 2.46 -70.56 -30.30
CA SER A 737 3.76 -70.44 -29.64
C SER A 737 4.83 -69.99 -30.69
N GLY A 738 5.99 -69.63 -30.16
CA GLY A 738 7.07 -69.04 -30.92
C GLY A 738 7.21 -67.56 -30.73
N HIS A 739 8.02 -66.90 -31.51
CA HIS A 739 8.34 -65.47 -31.30
C HIS A 739 8.21 -64.66 -32.57
N ILE A 740 7.83 -63.41 -32.46
CA ILE A 740 7.75 -62.46 -33.58
C ILE A 740 8.56 -61.22 -33.32
N ASN A 741 8.99 -60.61 -34.43
CA ASN A 741 9.56 -59.27 -34.49
C ASN A 741 8.61 -58.37 -35.29
N ALA A 742 8.56 -57.10 -34.92
CA ALA A 742 7.82 -56.10 -35.69
C ALA A 742 8.57 -54.77 -35.74
N VAL A 743 8.39 -54.05 -36.82
CA VAL A 743 8.82 -52.67 -36.96
C VAL A 743 7.64 -51.85 -37.44
N LEU A 744 7.25 -50.91 -36.62
CA LEU A 744 6.07 -50.07 -36.81
C LEU A 744 6.50 -48.61 -36.90
N PRO A 745 6.56 -48.02 -38.11
CA PRO A 745 6.78 -46.60 -38.30
C PRO A 745 5.54 -45.84 -37.84
N LEU A 746 5.63 -45.11 -36.69
CA LEU A 746 4.53 -44.37 -36.06
C LEU A 746 4.49 -42.92 -36.53
N TRP A 747 3.30 -42.44 -36.83
CA TRP A 747 2.98 -41.04 -37.16
C TRP A 747 1.89 -40.55 -36.23
N LEU A 748 2.19 -39.60 -35.35
CA LEU A 748 1.24 -39.06 -34.35
C LEU A 748 0.61 -37.75 -34.79
N ASP A 749 1.17 -37.05 -35.74
CA ASP A 749 0.69 -35.78 -36.30
C ASP A 749 0.33 -35.86 -37.80
N ASP A 750 0.29 -37.05 -38.40
CA ASP A 750 -0.19 -37.27 -39.75
C ASP A 750 -1.71 -37.35 -39.80
N SER A 751 -2.31 -36.69 -40.79
CA SER A 751 -3.78 -36.64 -40.93
C SER A 751 -4.41 -37.95 -41.42
N HIS A 752 -3.63 -38.91 -41.91
CA HIS A 752 -4.11 -40.15 -42.54
C HIS A 752 -3.63 -41.40 -41.82
N TRP A 753 -2.40 -41.43 -41.33
CA TRP A 753 -1.73 -42.63 -40.85
C TRP A 753 -1.28 -42.53 -39.41
N LEU A 754 -1.55 -43.59 -38.64
CA LEU A 754 -0.92 -43.83 -37.32
C LEU A 754 0.30 -44.75 -37.48
N VAL A 755 0.16 -45.82 -38.33
CA VAL A 755 1.26 -46.68 -38.74
C VAL A 755 1.23 -46.84 -40.25
N LYS A 756 2.34 -46.52 -40.89
CA LYS A 756 2.46 -46.68 -42.33
C LYS A 756 3.60 -47.64 -42.67
N GLU A 757 3.29 -48.64 -43.50
CA GLU A 757 4.31 -49.62 -43.96
C GLU A 757 5.01 -50.35 -42.80
N GLY A 758 4.28 -50.61 -41.70
CA GLY A 758 4.75 -51.48 -40.65
C GLY A 758 4.88 -52.94 -41.14
N TRP A 759 5.77 -53.70 -40.50
CA TRP A 759 5.90 -55.14 -40.83
C TRP A 759 6.06 -55.96 -39.54
N ILE A 760 5.59 -57.23 -39.67
CA ILE A 760 5.68 -58.21 -38.59
C ILE A 760 6.23 -59.49 -39.22
N ALA A 761 7.19 -60.18 -38.62
CA ALA A 761 7.75 -61.41 -39.05
C ALA A 761 8.09 -62.34 -37.88
N ASN A 762 8.03 -63.60 -38.07
CA ASN A 762 8.51 -64.57 -37.09
C ASN A 762 10.02 -64.50 -36.92
N SER A 763 10.55 -64.71 -35.74
CA SER A 763 11.99 -64.82 -35.42
C SER A 763 12.48 -66.24 -35.21
N GLY A 764 11.65 -67.21 -35.49
CA GLY A 764 11.84 -68.65 -35.42
C GLY A 764 10.55 -69.33 -35.78
N PRO A 765 10.45 -70.65 -35.78
CA PRO A 765 9.20 -71.34 -36.13
C PRO A 765 8.06 -70.93 -35.14
N LEU A 766 6.88 -70.70 -35.67
CA LEU A 766 5.64 -70.54 -34.92
C LEU A 766 4.80 -71.81 -35.03
N THR A 767 4.13 -72.12 -33.93
CA THR A 767 3.09 -73.17 -34.01
C THR A 767 1.73 -72.53 -33.76
N VAL A 768 0.74 -72.93 -34.53
CA VAL A 768 -0.68 -72.52 -34.36
C VAL A 768 -1.50 -73.79 -34.14
N ARG A 769 -2.37 -73.72 -33.14
CA ARG A 769 -3.38 -74.78 -32.90
C ARG A 769 -4.76 -74.09 -32.76
N LEU A 770 -5.69 -74.57 -33.56
CA LEU A 770 -7.10 -74.25 -33.46
C LEU A 770 -7.82 -75.28 -32.59
N ASP A 771 -8.78 -74.80 -31.80
CA ASP A 771 -9.70 -75.64 -31.04
C ASP A 771 -10.48 -76.52 -32.05
N LYS A 772 -10.71 -77.79 -31.70
CA LYS A 772 -11.34 -78.80 -32.56
C LYS A 772 -12.80 -78.41 -32.85
N ASP A 773 -13.59 -78.01 -31.79
CA ASP A 773 -15.00 -77.70 -31.93
C ASP A 773 -15.23 -76.43 -32.79
N PHE A 774 -14.31 -75.46 -32.66
CA PHE A 774 -14.31 -74.28 -33.54
C PHE A 774 -13.97 -74.60 -35.01
N ALA A 775 -12.97 -75.45 -35.25
CA ALA A 775 -12.60 -75.90 -36.62
C ALA A 775 -13.71 -76.68 -37.27
N ASP A 776 -14.35 -77.55 -36.51
CA ASP A 776 -15.47 -78.35 -36.99
C ASP A 776 -16.73 -77.51 -37.29
N ALA A 777 -17.03 -76.51 -36.46
CA ALA A 777 -18.12 -75.54 -36.67
C ALA A 777 -17.91 -74.67 -37.92
N VAL A 778 -16.73 -74.23 -38.21
CA VAL A 778 -16.38 -73.45 -39.43
C VAL A 778 -16.44 -74.33 -40.68
N SER A 779 -15.96 -75.57 -40.55
CA SER A 779 -15.98 -76.52 -41.65
C SER A 779 -17.37 -76.94 -42.09
N ALA A 780 -18.34 -76.96 -41.12
CA ALA A 780 -19.75 -77.30 -41.38
C ALA A 780 -20.46 -76.19 -42.20
N ASN A 781 -19.98 -74.96 -42.14
CA ASN A 781 -20.66 -73.81 -42.81
C ASN A 781 -20.01 -73.40 -44.17
N ASN A 782 -18.75 -73.80 -44.47
CA ASN A 782 -18.06 -73.42 -45.72
C ASN A 782 -16.91 -74.38 -46.00
N ILE A 783 -17.02 -75.11 -47.14
CA ILE A 783 -15.99 -76.07 -47.52
C ILE A 783 -14.60 -75.47 -47.73
N ALA A 784 -14.49 -74.33 -48.32
CA ALA A 784 -13.21 -73.67 -48.51
C ALA A 784 -12.60 -73.13 -47.18
N ALA A 785 -13.45 -72.61 -46.31
CA ALA A 785 -13.06 -72.20 -44.94
C ALA A 785 -12.70 -73.42 -44.09
N GLY A 786 -13.37 -74.55 -44.29
CA GLY A 786 -13.09 -75.82 -43.68
C GLY A 786 -11.69 -76.36 -44.00
N ALA A 787 -11.29 -76.34 -45.25
CA ALA A 787 -9.95 -76.77 -45.68
C ALA A 787 -8.88 -75.85 -45.07
N ALA A 788 -9.11 -74.57 -45.01
CA ALA A 788 -8.18 -73.61 -44.38
C ALA A 788 -8.06 -73.83 -42.86
N THR A 789 -9.17 -74.07 -42.16
CA THR A 789 -9.19 -74.34 -40.70
C THR A 789 -8.55 -75.69 -40.36
N ASP A 790 -8.70 -76.73 -41.26
CA ASP A 790 -8.05 -78.01 -41.07
C ASP A 790 -6.51 -77.87 -41.10
N TRP A 791 -5.99 -77.05 -41.99
CA TRP A 791 -4.58 -76.79 -42.08
C TRP A 791 -4.08 -76.03 -40.79
N LEU A 792 -4.88 -75.19 -40.17
CA LEU A 792 -4.55 -74.45 -38.98
C LEU A 792 -4.79 -75.22 -37.67
N ARG A 793 -5.46 -76.41 -37.73
CA ARG A 793 -5.65 -77.24 -36.51
C ARG A 793 -4.32 -77.60 -35.85
N TYR A 794 -3.27 -77.80 -36.61
CA TYR A 794 -1.90 -77.90 -36.16
C TYR A 794 -0.97 -77.49 -37.29
N MET A 795 -0.52 -76.23 -37.25
CA MET A 795 0.39 -75.73 -38.30
C MET A 795 1.71 -75.27 -37.65
N GLU A 796 2.79 -75.72 -38.21
CA GLU A 796 4.14 -75.21 -37.94
C GLU A 796 4.52 -74.20 -39.02
N ILE A 797 4.60 -72.93 -38.66
CA ILE A 797 4.90 -71.80 -39.53
C ILE A 797 6.42 -71.62 -39.52
N SER A 798 7.06 -71.95 -40.59
CA SER A 798 8.51 -71.78 -40.76
C SER A 798 8.88 -70.34 -41.12
N ARG A 799 8.03 -69.65 -41.87
CA ARG A 799 8.24 -68.25 -42.25
C ARG A 799 6.91 -67.50 -42.32
N SER A 800 6.82 -66.42 -41.68
CA SER A 800 5.69 -65.48 -41.78
C SER A 800 6.20 -64.05 -41.95
N TYR A 801 5.52 -63.29 -42.80
CA TYR A 801 5.76 -61.87 -43.02
C TYR A 801 4.43 -61.22 -43.27
N ALA A 802 4.19 -60.11 -42.51
CA ALA A 802 2.99 -59.32 -42.66
C ALA A 802 3.33 -57.86 -42.82
N THR A 803 2.59 -57.15 -43.65
CA THR A 803 2.58 -55.66 -43.64
C THR A 803 1.39 -55.17 -42.91
N LEU A 804 1.61 -54.09 -42.11
CA LEU A 804 0.63 -53.48 -41.26
C LEU A 804 0.50 -51.99 -41.57
N ASN A 805 -0.70 -51.55 -41.85
CA ASN A 805 -1.04 -50.16 -41.93
C ASN A 805 -2.19 -49.87 -40.97
N ILE A 806 -2.11 -48.77 -40.25
CA ILE A 806 -3.16 -48.30 -39.35
C ILE A 806 -3.38 -46.82 -39.68
N ASP A 807 -4.60 -46.46 -39.94
CA ASP A 807 -4.96 -45.04 -40.16
C ASP A 807 -5.18 -44.31 -38.84
N ASN A 808 -5.39 -43.01 -38.94
CA ASN A 808 -5.60 -42.12 -37.78
C ASN A 808 -6.88 -42.36 -36.99
N ILE A 809 -7.87 -43.05 -37.57
CA ILE A 809 -9.09 -43.48 -36.89
C ILE A 809 -9.03 -44.92 -36.34
N GLY A 810 -7.83 -45.57 -36.46
CA GLY A 810 -7.58 -46.89 -35.90
C GLY A 810 -8.00 -48.04 -36.80
N GLN A 811 -8.33 -47.82 -38.07
CA GLN A 811 -8.63 -48.89 -39.03
C GLN A 811 -7.31 -49.55 -39.44
N MET A 812 -7.11 -50.79 -39.03
CA MET A 812 -5.96 -51.59 -39.28
C MET A 812 -6.16 -52.41 -40.57
N THR A 813 -5.16 -52.43 -41.41
CA THR A 813 -5.06 -53.35 -42.56
C THR A 813 -3.80 -54.20 -42.41
N LEU A 814 -3.96 -55.49 -42.20
CA LEU A 814 -2.91 -56.46 -42.09
C LEU A 814 -2.94 -57.34 -43.34
N LYS A 815 -1.80 -57.39 -44.04
CA LYS A 815 -1.59 -58.33 -45.19
C LYS A 815 -0.46 -59.29 -44.82
N ALA A 816 -0.77 -60.57 -44.64
CA ALA A 816 0.19 -61.56 -44.20
C ALA A 816 0.43 -62.64 -45.23
N GLN A 817 1.65 -63.07 -45.36
CA GLN A 817 2.08 -64.27 -46.09
C GLN A 817 2.66 -65.26 -45.06
N VAL A 818 2.10 -66.43 -45.04
CA VAL A 818 2.50 -67.47 -44.09
C VAL A 818 2.84 -68.70 -44.81
N ASN A 819 4.06 -69.20 -44.64
CA ASN A 819 4.54 -70.44 -45.15
C ASN A 819 4.79 -71.39 -43.99
N GLY A 820 4.22 -72.59 -44.10
CA GLY A 820 4.36 -73.58 -43.01
C GLY A 820 4.02 -74.99 -43.47
N THR A 821 4.06 -75.91 -42.54
CA THR A 821 3.70 -77.29 -42.71
C THR A 821 2.56 -77.66 -41.75
N SER A 822 1.46 -78.10 -42.36
CA SER A 822 0.34 -78.67 -41.54
C SER A 822 0.66 -80.10 -41.20
N ARG A 823 0.48 -80.43 -39.90
CA ARG A 823 0.70 -81.80 -39.38
C ARG A 823 -0.61 -82.49 -38.99
N PHE A 824 -1.73 -81.99 -39.56
CA PHE A 824 -3.04 -82.52 -39.23
C PHE A 824 -3.33 -83.92 -39.87
N SER A 825 -2.70 -84.27 -41.00
CA SER A 825 -2.84 -85.60 -41.66
C SER A 825 -1.51 -86.33 -41.68
N ASP A 826 -1.49 -87.63 -41.83
CA ASP A 826 -0.26 -88.50 -41.94
C ASP A 826 0.75 -88.00 -42.95
N LYS A 827 0.41 -87.08 -43.78
CA LYS A 827 1.30 -86.43 -44.78
C LYS A 827 1.58 -84.98 -44.36
N ASN A 828 2.83 -84.65 -44.04
CA ASN A 828 3.31 -83.25 -43.86
C ASN A 828 3.00 -82.41 -45.12
N GLN A 829 2.01 -81.59 -45.10
CA GLN A 829 1.60 -80.77 -46.27
C GLN A 829 2.20 -79.39 -46.14
N ARG A 830 2.95 -78.91 -47.12
CA ARG A 830 3.43 -77.52 -47.18
C ARG A 830 2.24 -76.63 -47.58
N VAL A 831 2.03 -75.56 -46.79
CA VAL A 831 0.93 -74.62 -46.98
C VAL A 831 1.50 -73.24 -47.09
N SER A 832 1.06 -72.49 -48.13
CA SER A 832 1.32 -71.06 -48.28
C SER A 832 -0.03 -70.31 -48.19
N LEU A 833 -0.19 -69.48 -47.27
CA LEU A 833 -1.41 -68.72 -47.09
C LEU A 833 -1.13 -67.24 -47.27
N ASN A 834 -1.96 -66.57 -48.07
CA ASN A 834 -2.03 -65.14 -48.20
C ASN A 834 -3.31 -64.71 -47.51
N TYR A 835 -3.17 -63.81 -46.51
CA TYR A 835 -4.25 -63.41 -45.66
C TYR A 835 -4.32 -61.85 -45.57
N THR A 836 -5.53 -61.29 -45.70
CA THR A 836 -5.76 -59.86 -45.54
C THR A 836 -6.90 -59.67 -44.55
N GLN A 837 -6.61 -58.94 -43.52
CA GLN A 837 -7.58 -58.57 -42.47
C GLN A 837 -7.72 -57.04 -42.37
N GLN A 838 -8.95 -56.61 -42.25
CA GLN A 838 -9.26 -55.21 -41.91
C GLN A 838 -10.10 -55.18 -40.64
N GLU A 839 -9.66 -54.44 -39.67
CA GLU A 839 -10.32 -54.32 -38.34
C GLU A 839 -10.00 -53.00 -37.68
N ASN A 840 -10.92 -52.49 -36.86
CA ASN A 840 -10.68 -51.30 -36.08
C ASN A 840 -9.94 -51.66 -34.80
N LEU A 841 -8.68 -51.24 -34.71
CA LEU A 841 -7.78 -51.52 -33.59
C LEU A 841 -8.29 -50.90 -32.28
N PHE A 842 -8.93 -49.74 -32.35
CA PHE A 842 -9.46 -49.09 -31.16
C PHE A 842 -10.69 -49.80 -30.62
N GLN A 843 -11.52 -50.39 -31.50
CA GLN A 843 -12.65 -51.22 -31.05
C GLN A 843 -12.16 -52.56 -30.50
N LEU A 844 -11.14 -53.14 -31.12
CA LEU A 844 -10.47 -54.33 -30.61
C LEU A 844 -9.85 -54.07 -29.22
N TRP A 845 -9.19 -52.95 -29.06
CA TRP A 845 -8.61 -52.54 -27.80
C TRP A 845 -9.65 -52.27 -26.68
N ARG A 846 -10.80 -51.69 -27.04
CA ARG A 846 -11.93 -51.54 -26.12
C ARG A 846 -12.53 -52.88 -25.72
N SER A 847 -12.62 -53.83 -26.63
CA SER A 847 -13.13 -55.18 -26.32
C SER A 847 -12.20 -55.96 -25.40
N LEU A 848 -10.89 -55.63 -25.40
CA LEU A 848 -9.89 -56.20 -24.51
C LEU A 848 -9.85 -55.54 -23.11
N ARG A 849 -10.83 -54.68 -22.81
CA ARG A 849 -10.96 -53.98 -21.48
C ARG A 849 -9.70 -53.30 -20.99
N PHE A 850 -9.09 -52.47 -21.80
CA PHE A 850 -8.25 -51.37 -21.25
C PHE A 850 -9.16 -50.26 -20.77
N ALA A 851 -9.10 -49.95 -19.50
CA ALA A 851 -9.94 -49.08 -18.71
C ALA A 851 -10.58 -47.90 -19.47
N ASP A 852 -11.91 -47.91 -19.55
CA ASP A 852 -12.78 -46.85 -20.11
C ASP A 852 -12.49 -45.44 -19.53
N ASN A 853 -11.83 -45.36 -18.39
CA ASN A 853 -11.62 -44.12 -17.65
C ASN A 853 -10.39 -43.32 -18.13
N LEU A 854 -9.31 -43.96 -18.58
CA LEU A 854 -8.12 -43.25 -19.03
C LEU A 854 -8.33 -42.60 -20.39
N GLN A 855 -9.10 -43.27 -21.26
CA GLN A 855 -9.43 -42.76 -22.58
C GLN A 855 -10.36 -41.56 -22.49
N SER A 856 -11.42 -41.60 -21.66
CA SER A 856 -12.32 -40.49 -21.45
C SER A 856 -11.62 -39.29 -20.77
N TRP A 857 -10.66 -39.56 -19.90
CA TRP A 857 -9.83 -38.50 -19.29
C TRP A 857 -8.88 -37.86 -20.32
N VAL A 858 -8.21 -38.64 -21.13
CA VAL A 858 -7.33 -38.15 -22.21
C VAL A 858 -8.15 -37.41 -23.27
N GLU A 859 -9.30 -37.96 -23.68
CA GLU A 859 -10.20 -37.28 -24.64
C GLU A 859 -10.78 -35.95 -24.09
N GLN A 860 -11.03 -35.86 -22.79
CA GLN A 860 -11.54 -34.63 -22.14
C GLN A 860 -10.45 -33.59 -21.83
N ASN A 861 -9.21 -34.03 -21.57
CA ASN A 861 -8.15 -33.15 -21.13
C ASN A 861 -7.03 -32.94 -22.17
N ALA A 862 -6.92 -33.77 -23.20
CA ALA A 862 -6.04 -33.55 -24.34
C ALA A 862 -6.78 -32.76 -25.43
N SER A 863 -7.09 -31.49 -25.15
CA SER A 863 -7.41 -30.57 -26.23
C SER A 863 -6.13 -30.28 -27.02
N LEU A 864 -6.03 -30.83 -28.22
CA LEU A 864 -5.07 -30.35 -29.21
C LEU A 864 -5.24 -28.83 -29.34
N PRO A 865 -4.18 -28.04 -29.36
CA PRO A 865 -4.29 -26.59 -29.56
C PRO A 865 -4.92 -26.37 -30.93
N THR A 866 -6.17 -25.96 -30.96
CA THR A 866 -6.81 -25.45 -32.17
C THR A 866 -5.99 -24.23 -32.60
N GLN A 867 -5.36 -24.33 -33.78
CA GLN A 867 -4.81 -23.17 -34.46
C GLN A 867 -5.92 -22.12 -34.57
N LYS A 868 -5.80 -21.01 -33.82
CA LYS A 868 -6.55 -19.79 -34.12
C LYS A 868 -6.11 -19.32 -35.48
N GLU A 869 -6.90 -19.58 -36.51
CA GLU A 869 -6.80 -18.86 -37.78
C GLU A 869 -6.86 -17.35 -37.47
N ASN A 870 -5.78 -16.66 -37.78
CA ASN A 870 -5.75 -15.23 -37.93
C ASN A 870 -6.66 -14.83 -39.07
N LYS A 871 -7.91 -14.49 -38.78
CA LYS A 871 -8.69 -13.62 -39.67
C LYS A 871 -8.30 -12.17 -39.39
N ASN A 872 -7.18 -11.77 -39.97
CA ASN A 872 -7.04 -10.39 -40.42
C ASN A 872 -7.64 -10.35 -41.81
N GLU A 873 -8.78 -9.72 -41.96
CA GLU A 873 -9.16 -8.99 -43.17
C GLU A 873 -10.32 -8.04 -42.89
N MET A 874 -9.96 -6.78 -43.07
CA MET A 874 -10.73 -5.66 -43.66
C MET A 874 -12.22 -5.49 -43.29
N HIS A 875 -12.51 -4.48 -42.49
CA HIS A 875 -13.12 -3.22 -42.96
C HIS A 875 -13.02 -2.16 -41.86
#